data_75a480092d2b457026e94650e3353bd5
#
_entry.id   75a480092d2b457026e94650e3353bd5
#
_cell.length_a   1.000
_cell.length_b   1.000
_cell.length_c   1.000
_cell.angle_alpha   90.00
_cell.angle_beta   90.00
_cell.angle_gamma   90.00
#
_symmetry.space_group_name_H-M   'P 1'
#
loop_
_entity.id
_entity.type
_entity.pdbx_description
1 polymer ?
#
loop_
_entity_poly.entity_id
_entity_poly.type
_entity_poly.pdbx_seq_one_letter_code
_entity_poly.pdbx_strand_id
1 'polypeptide(L)'
;MPLNDIRTRAAAALAAALEAEFDHRPEEIVLEVPPRRELGDLAWPGALPLARVLKRAPRQIAESVAQRVDWPPEVVRAEIAGPGFLNLWIDRHVVLDRLIRGDRSRVLDDSVKTVVEHTNINPNKAAHIGHLRNAVLGDVLVRCLGHLEFDVETQNYIDDTGVQVADVVVGLLYLPEAEVAECLGIEPVRRDELIEAAIALDAGRVPEASTADFDDFCWTLYPRVTARYAEDEAFKNHRAEVLHAVEAGDDDLDLDQALALMRGAVISGETCPQRVVARIASAVADANMRCHLATMARLGVGYDLLPHESDILHLGFWARAFELLKESGAIRLEDQGKNAGCWVMSLADSPEFADMDDPDKILVRSNGTVTYTGKDIAYQLWKLGLLVDVGGSRHDFGYRSYAGWSQAGPASPVVYDGGERLLATTTSNAGQRIGDREYGAAVRVYNVIDVRQSYPQKVVKEAVRVLGHEQAADNSIHFAYEMVALTPAAVKVIEARSGKSFGLSDEEMAKPYVEMSGRRGIGVRADEFLDVLVDAAEDAIVNRLEGSGAPVDVADRSRAIAVGALRYLMARQSRNRILAFDFDEALAFEGDTGPYLQYSAVRADKVFTKLLERRAEGRFSSSELEGLGGIEIPDDLWGLVLECARRRDVVAQAIANLEFSLLAQHVHNL
;
A
#
# COMPACT_ATOMS: atom_id res chain seq x y z
N MET A 1 9.84 9.98 22.14
CA MET A 1 9.68 8.89 23.13
C MET A 1 10.68 9.04 24.25
N PRO A 2 10.29 8.71 25.49
CA PRO A 2 11.19 8.88 26.63
C PRO A 2 12.55 8.21 26.41
N LEU A 3 12.54 6.98 25.89
CA LEU A 3 13.79 6.25 25.64
C LEU A 3 14.61 6.84 24.49
N ASN A 4 13.98 7.29 23.41
CA ASN A 4 14.70 7.89 22.28
C ASN A 4 15.30 9.25 22.61
N ASP A 5 14.59 10.08 23.39
CA ASP A 5 15.11 11.34 23.92
C ASP A 5 16.35 11.11 24.81
N ILE A 6 16.25 10.15 25.74
CA ILE A 6 17.37 9.76 26.61
C ILE A 6 18.54 9.25 25.75
N ARG A 7 18.27 8.38 24.77
CA ARG A 7 19.28 7.85 23.84
C ARG A 7 19.98 8.97 23.07
N THR A 8 19.23 9.93 22.53
CA THR A 8 19.77 11.06 21.76
C THR A 8 20.65 11.95 22.64
N ARG A 9 20.20 12.29 23.86
CA ARG A 9 21.00 13.09 24.80
C ARG A 9 22.24 12.35 25.28
N ALA A 10 22.14 11.04 25.56
CA ALA A 10 23.29 10.23 25.93
C ALA A 10 24.31 10.11 24.78
N ALA A 11 23.85 9.97 23.53
CA ALA A 11 24.71 9.97 22.35
C ALA A 11 25.41 11.34 22.16
N ALA A 12 24.70 12.45 22.35
CA ALA A 12 25.28 13.78 22.29
C ALA A 12 26.35 14.01 23.39
N ALA A 13 26.09 13.54 24.61
CA ALA A 13 27.06 13.60 25.72
C ALA A 13 28.33 12.76 25.41
N LEU A 14 28.16 11.57 24.83
CA LEU A 14 29.28 10.74 24.38
C LEU A 14 30.09 11.42 23.26
N ALA A 15 29.44 12.02 22.27
CA ALA A 15 30.11 12.76 21.20
C ALA A 15 30.94 13.93 21.75
N ALA A 16 30.38 14.70 22.68
CA ALA A 16 31.10 15.78 23.34
C ALA A 16 32.31 15.31 24.16
N ALA A 17 32.19 14.18 24.85
CA ALA A 17 33.29 13.58 25.60
C ALA A 17 34.40 13.05 24.69
N LEU A 18 34.06 12.43 23.55
CA LEU A 18 35.03 11.99 22.55
C LEU A 18 35.80 13.16 21.92
N GLU A 19 35.10 14.24 21.59
CA GLU A 19 35.69 15.46 21.07
C GLU A 19 36.66 16.09 22.11
N ALA A 20 36.24 16.18 23.38
CA ALA A 20 37.03 16.74 24.44
C ALA A 20 38.27 15.91 24.82
N GLU A 21 38.19 14.57 24.70
CA GLU A 21 39.30 13.65 25.11
C GLU A 21 40.27 13.37 23.97
N PHE A 22 39.77 13.28 22.73
CA PHE A 22 40.53 12.79 21.59
C PHE A 22 40.60 13.74 20.40
N ASP A 23 39.99 14.94 20.51
CA ASP A 23 39.82 15.88 19.38
C ASP A 23 39.17 15.17 18.15
N HIS A 24 38.23 14.24 18.44
CA HIS A 24 37.56 13.43 17.45
C HIS A 24 36.05 13.40 17.70
N ARG A 25 35.28 13.95 16.76
CA ARG A 25 33.84 13.91 16.78
C ARG A 25 33.34 12.96 15.71
N PRO A 26 32.79 11.79 16.09
CA PRO A 26 32.16 10.89 15.14
C PRO A 26 30.98 11.55 14.43
N GLU A 27 30.72 11.16 13.17
CA GLU A 27 29.54 11.62 12.43
C GLU A 27 28.26 11.20 13.12
N GLU A 28 28.25 9.99 13.70
CA GLU A 28 27.11 9.44 14.41
C GLU A 28 27.57 8.59 15.62
N ILE A 29 26.82 8.71 16.72
CA ILE A 29 26.93 7.84 17.90
C ILE A 29 25.72 6.92 17.94
N VAL A 30 25.91 5.64 17.68
CA VAL A 30 24.87 4.63 17.75
C VAL A 30 24.86 3.97 19.13
N LEU A 31 23.75 4.08 19.85
CA LEU A 31 23.47 3.36 21.08
C LEU A 31 22.51 2.21 20.77
N GLU A 32 22.95 0.99 21.01
CA GLU A 32 22.21 -0.25 20.73
C GLU A 32 21.54 -0.79 22.00
N VAL A 33 20.54 -1.65 21.83
CA VAL A 33 19.97 -2.43 22.94
C VAL A 33 20.83 -3.69 23.11
N PRO A 34 21.39 -3.94 24.29
CA PRO A 34 22.18 -5.13 24.53
C PRO A 34 21.38 -6.43 24.31
N PRO A 35 22.02 -7.52 23.88
CA PRO A 35 21.34 -8.80 23.64
C PRO A 35 20.79 -9.47 24.91
N ARG A 36 21.28 -9.07 26.07
CA ARG A 36 20.82 -9.54 27.39
C ARG A 36 20.67 -8.35 28.34
N ARG A 37 19.59 -8.30 29.08
CA ARG A 37 19.22 -7.16 29.96
C ARG A 37 20.17 -6.96 31.14
N GLU A 38 20.83 -8.02 31.60
CA GLU A 38 21.86 -7.91 32.65
C GLU A 38 23.04 -7.02 32.20
N LEU A 39 23.17 -6.80 30.90
CA LEU A 39 24.19 -5.94 30.33
C LEU A 39 23.79 -4.48 30.24
N GLY A 40 22.58 -4.10 30.69
CA GLY A 40 22.07 -2.72 30.67
C GLY A 40 20.90 -2.52 29.71
N ASP A 41 20.40 -1.28 29.65
CA ASP A 41 19.28 -0.87 28.84
C ASP A 41 19.74 -0.35 27.46
N LEU A 42 20.92 0.26 27.40
CA LEU A 42 21.60 0.71 26.19
C LEU A 42 23.08 0.34 26.25
N ALA A 43 23.71 0.17 25.10
CA ALA A 43 25.14 -0.10 24.98
C ALA A 43 25.77 0.72 23.84
N TRP A 44 26.96 1.25 24.07
CA TRP A 44 27.78 1.87 23.05
C TRP A 44 28.92 0.94 22.65
N PRO A 45 28.90 0.39 21.43
CA PRO A 45 29.98 -0.44 20.89
C PRO A 45 31.09 0.38 20.23
N GLY A 46 30.92 1.71 20.13
CA GLY A 46 31.73 2.58 19.27
C GLY A 46 33.22 2.68 19.63
N ALA A 47 33.65 2.26 20.83
CA ALA A 47 35.06 2.19 21.15
C ALA A 47 35.80 1.16 20.27
N LEU A 48 35.13 0.11 19.78
CA LEU A 48 35.75 -0.93 18.95
C LEU A 48 36.16 -0.39 17.55
N PRO A 49 35.32 0.25 16.74
CA PRO A 49 35.71 0.84 15.47
C PRO A 49 36.70 2.01 15.65
N LEU A 50 36.58 2.81 16.71
CA LEU A 50 37.47 3.94 17.00
C LEU A 50 38.88 3.53 17.37
N ALA A 51 39.10 2.29 17.81
CA ALA A 51 40.43 1.80 18.17
C ALA A 51 41.48 1.93 17.05
N ARG A 52 41.04 1.73 15.80
CA ARG A 52 41.91 1.89 14.61
C ARG A 52 42.22 3.36 14.31
N VAL A 53 41.26 4.23 14.48
CA VAL A 53 41.37 5.66 14.22
C VAL A 53 42.24 6.32 15.27
N LEU A 54 41.97 6.04 16.55
CA LEU A 54 42.67 6.64 17.70
C LEU A 54 43.96 5.91 18.10
N LYS A 55 44.24 4.76 17.46
CA LYS A 55 45.43 3.89 17.76
C LYS A 55 45.54 3.56 19.25
N ARG A 56 44.42 3.30 19.92
CA ARG A 56 44.34 2.92 21.34
C ARG A 56 43.48 1.66 21.50
N ALA A 57 43.70 0.95 22.61
CA ALA A 57 42.87 -0.22 22.92
C ALA A 57 41.39 0.23 23.16
N PRO A 58 40.39 -0.49 22.62
CA PRO A 58 38.97 -0.08 22.75
C PRO A 58 38.55 0.14 24.20
N ARG A 59 38.99 -0.72 25.10
CA ARG A 59 38.71 -0.60 26.54
C ARG A 59 39.26 0.69 27.14
N GLN A 60 40.46 1.10 26.77
CA GLN A 60 41.09 2.35 27.22
C GLN A 60 40.33 3.57 26.69
N ILE A 61 39.84 3.50 25.44
CA ILE A 61 38.97 4.55 24.87
C ILE A 61 37.69 4.68 25.68
N ALA A 62 37.01 3.55 25.94
CA ALA A 62 35.79 3.53 26.75
C ALA A 62 36.03 4.05 28.17
N GLU A 63 37.12 3.70 28.81
CA GLU A 63 37.51 4.16 30.16
C GLU A 63 37.78 5.66 30.20
N SER A 64 38.52 6.19 29.25
CA SER A 64 38.79 7.64 29.15
C SER A 64 37.51 8.45 28.90
N VAL A 65 36.69 7.98 27.99
CA VAL A 65 35.41 8.65 27.65
C VAL A 65 34.45 8.59 28.83
N ALA A 66 34.26 7.42 29.46
CA ALA A 66 33.32 7.25 30.57
C ALA A 66 33.61 8.18 31.76
N GLN A 67 34.87 8.58 31.98
CA GLN A 67 35.28 9.49 33.02
C GLN A 67 34.92 10.97 32.72
N ARG A 68 34.65 11.28 31.45
CA ARG A 68 34.40 12.66 30.99
C ARG A 68 32.96 12.92 30.55
N VAL A 69 32.15 11.89 30.34
CA VAL A 69 30.77 12.04 29.90
C VAL A 69 29.95 12.66 31.03
N ASP A 70 29.29 13.79 30.71
CA ASP A 70 28.25 14.36 31.55
C ASP A 70 26.90 13.69 31.14
N TRP A 71 26.58 12.59 31.84
CA TRP A 71 25.42 11.79 31.52
C TRP A 71 24.11 12.55 31.79
N PRO A 72 23.08 12.39 30.93
CA PRO A 72 21.73 12.80 31.28
C PRO A 72 21.32 12.22 32.64
N PRO A 73 20.54 12.96 33.44
CA PRO A 73 20.17 12.55 34.81
C PRO A 73 19.41 11.23 34.87
N GLU A 74 18.80 10.82 33.75
CA GLU A 74 18.12 9.53 33.62
C GLU A 74 19.07 8.35 33.47
N VAL A 75 20.35 8.56 33.15
CA VAL A 75 21.37 7.49 33.13
C VAL A 75 21.92 7.31 34.53
N VAL A 76 21.44 6.29 35.24
CA VAL A 76 21.77 6.07 36.66
C VAL A 76 23.06 5.28 36.87
N ARG A 77 23.52 4.56 35.84
CA ARG A 77 24.74 3.76 35.89
C ARG A 77 25.35 3.59 34.50
N ALA A 78 26.67 3.65 34.41
CA ALA A 78 27.44 3.34 33.21
C ALA A 78 28.59 2.42 33.56
N GLU A 79 28.75 1.28 32.85
CA GLU A 79 29.79 0.28 33.11
C GLU A 79 30.47 -0.18 31.83
N ILE A 80 31.74 -0.44 31.90
CA ILE A 80 32.52 -0.94 30.79
C ILE A 80 32.56 -2.47 30.83
N ALA A 81 32.11 -3.11 29.76
CA ALA A 81 32.06 -4.55 29.64
C ALA A 81 32.93 -5.05 28.48
N GLY A 82 33.48 -6.26 28.64
CA GLY A 82 34.23 -6.94 27.61
C GLY A 82 35.37 -6.10 27.02
N PRO A 83 35.56 -6.09 25.70
CA PRO A 83 36.66 -5.42 25.03
C PRO A 83 36.53 -3.87 24.95
N GLY A 84 35.41 -3.26 25.41
CA GLY A 84 35.22 -1.82 25.38
C GLY A 84 33.79 -1.40 25.07
N PHE A 85 32.79 -2.25 25.36
CA PHE A 85 31.41 -1.83 25.39
C PHE A 85 31.14 -0.92 26.60
N LEU A 86 30.41 0.16 26.41
CA LEU A 86 29.97 1.01 27.51
C LEU A 86 28.46 0.82 27.67
N ASN A 87 28.07 0.11 28.72
CA ASN A 87 26.70 -0.26 29.03
C ASN A 87 26.06 0.76 29.96
N LEU A 88 24.81 1.15 29.69
CA LEU A 88 24.07 2.17 30.40
C LEU A 88 22.79 1.59 31.00
N TRP A 89 22.49 1.96 32.24
CA TRP A 89 21.24 1.69 32.93
C TRP A 89 20.46 2.98 33.10
N ILE A 90 19.17 2.91 32.79
CA ILE A 90 18.27 4.06 32.78
C ILE A 90 17.36 3.99 34.03
N ASP A 91 16.98 5.16 34.56
CA ASP A 91 16.00 5.25 35.63
C ASP A 91 14.64 4.70 35.19
N ARG A 92 14.26 3.54 35.74
CA ARG A 92 13.04 2.83 35.41
C ARG A 92 11.78 3.63 35.69
N HIS A 93 11.80 4.41 36.80
CA HIS A 93 10.64 5.21 37.21
C HIS A 93 10.43 6.40 36.28
N VAL A 94 11.49 7.05 35.85
CA VAL A 94 11.40 8.18 34.91
C VAL A 94 10.81 7.72 33.56
N VAL A 95 11.26 6.58 33.05
CA VAL A 95 10.72 6.04 31.80
C VAL A 95 9.26 5.64 31.94
N LEU A 96 8.92 4.94 33.04
CA LEU A 96 7.53 4.51 33.31
C LEU A 96 6.61 5.72 33.47
N ASP A 97 7.01 6.74 34.25
CA ASP A 97 6.23 7.96 34.46
C ASP A 97 5.98 8.70 33.12
N ARG A 98 7.00 8.85 32.29
CA ARG A 98 6.84 9.46 30.96
C ARG A 98 5.92 8.66 30.04
N LEU A 99 5.97 7.32 30.08
CA LEU A 99 5.05 6.47 29.31
C LEU A 99 3.60 6.62 29.78
N ILE A 100 3.38 6.64 31.10
CA ILE A 100 2.06 6.83 31.70
C ILE A 100 1.47 8.20 31.34
N ARG A 101 2.26 9.25 31.38
CA ARG A 101 1.85 10.62 30.98
C ARG A 101 1.66 10.77 29.47
N GLY A 102 1.98 9.76 28.68
CA GLY A 102 1.85 9.79 27.23
C GLY A 102 2.83 10.75 26.56
N ASP A 103 4.04 10.89 27.14
CA ASP A 103 5.12 11.72 26.56
C ASP A 103 5.41 11.26 25.11
N ARG A 104 4.98 12.07 24.13
CA ARG A 104 5.08 11.84 22.69
C ARG A 104 6.19 12.67 22.09
N SER A 105 7.45 12.42 22.48
CA SER A 105 8.56 13.07 21.78
C SER A 105 8.51 12.75 20.29
N ARG A 106 8.66 13.75 19.43
CA ARG A 106 8.65 13.61 17.98
C ARG A 106 9.79 12.70 17.54
N VAL A 107 9.48 11.66 16.77
CA VAL A 107 10.48 10.74 16.20
C VAL A 107 10.88 11.17 14.81
N LEU A 108 9.95 11.77 14.07
CA LEU A 108 10.12 12.29 12.71
C LEU A 108 9.46 13.67 12.59
N ASP A 109 9.72 14.38 11.51
CA ASP A 109 8.97 15.61 11.18
C ASP A 109 7.58 15.23 10.69
N ASP A 110 6.61 15.29 11.61
CA ASP A 110 5.21 14.91 11.44
C ASP A 110 4.33 16.01 10.82
N SER A 111 4.90 17.23 10.65
CA SER A 111 4.18 18.37 10.06
C SER A 111 4.06 18.30 8.54
N VAL A 112 4.64 17.29 7.91
CA VAL A 112 4.79 17.18 6.46
C VAL A 112 3.67 16.35 5.86
N LYS A 113 2.87 16.95 4.97
CA LYS A 113 1.86 16.23 4.20
C LYS A 113 2.50 15.12 3.38
N THR A 114 1.97 13.91 3.51
CA THR A 114 2.47 12.71 2.87
C THR A 114 1.34 12.04 2.07
N VAL A 115 1.60 11.74 0.80
CA VAL A 115 0.71 10.93 -0.04
C VAL A 115 1.22 9.48 -0.02
N VAL A 116 0.32 8.54 0.17
CA VAL A 116 0.54 7.11 -0.04
C VAL A 116 -0.41 6.62 -1.13
N GLU A 117 0.15 6.31 -2.28
CA GLU A 117 -0.57 5.73 -3.40
C GLU A 117 -0.36 4.21 -3.40
N HIS A 118 -1.46 3.46 -3.35
CA HIS A 118 -1.42 2.00 -3.35
C HIS A 118 -2.68 1.39 -3.95
N THR A 119 -2.67 0.08 -4.11
CA THR A 119 -3.71 -0.75 -4.72
C THR A 119 -3.69 -0.65 -6.24
N ASN A 120 -4.13 0.44 -6.84
CA ASN A 120 -4.03 0.76 -8.28
C ASN A 120 -4.39 -0.42 -9.20
N ILE A 121 -5.52 -1.06 -8.93
CA ILE A 121 -6.00 -2.19 -9.73
C ILE A 121 -6.64 -1.65 -10.99
N ASN A 122 -6.22 -2.12 -12.16
CA ASN A 122 -6.85 -1.76 -13.41
C ASN A 122 -8.33 -2.18 -13.39
N PRO A 123 -9.27 -1.27 -13.65
CA PRO A 123 -10.71 -1.54 -13.50
C PRO A 123 -11.26 -2.33 -14.70
N ASN A 124 -10.73 -3.54 -14.91
CA ASN A 124 -11.05 -4.39 -16.04
C ASN A 124 -11.56 -5.80 -15.68
N LYS A 125 -11.35 -6.23 -14.45
CA LYS A 125 -11.76 -7.53 -13.92
C LYS A 125 -11.46 -7.64 -12.44
N ALA A 126 -11.90 -8.72 -11.79
CA ALA A 126 -11.69 -8.97 -10.37
C ALA A 126 -10.22 -8.84 -9.93
N ALA A 127 -10.04 -8.33 -8.72
CA ALA A 127 -8.77 -8.35 -8.03
C ALA A 127 -8.25 -9.78 -7.86
N HIS A 128 -6.94 -9.95 -7.80
CA HIS A 128 -6.29 -11.23 -7.50
C HIS A 128 -5.38 -11.12 -6.27
N ILE A 129 -4.89 -12.26 -5.77
CA ILE A 129 -4.08 -12.32 -4.54
C ILE A 129 -2.86 -11.38 -4.55
N GLY A 130 -2.25 -11.12 -5.70
CA GLY A 130 -1.15 -10.15 -5.82
C GLY A 130 -1.54 -8.73 -5.44
N HIS A 131 -2.78 -8.32 -5.75
CA HIS A 131 -3.30 -7.01 -5.36
C HIS A 131 -3.53 -6.91 -3.85
N LEU A 132 -3.87 -8.02 -3.19
CA LEU A 132 -4.03 -8.04 -1.73
C LEU A 132 -2.72 -7.68 -1.01
N ARG A 133 -1.56 -8.14 -1.52
CA ARG A 133 -0.26 -7.77 -0.94
C ARG A 133 0.02 -6.28 -1.07
N ASN A 134 -0.23 -5.71 -2.25
CA ASN A 134 -0.11 -4.27 -2.47
C ASN A 134 -0.95 -3.48 -1.47
N ALA A 135 -2.25 -3.80 -1.41
CA ALA A 135 -3.21 -3.12 -0.55
C ALA A 135 -2.84 -3.25 0.93
N VAL A 136 -2.43 -4.44 1.39
CA VAL A 136 -2.02 -4.66 2.78
C VAL A 136 -0.76 -3.87 3.13
N LEU A 137 0.28 -3.92 2.28
CA LEU A 137 1.53 -3.18 2.55
C LEU A 137 1.31 -1.67 2.54
N GLY A 138 0.51 -1.17 1.58
CA GLY A 138 0.13 0.24 1.52
C GLY A 138 -0.66 0.68 2.75
N ASP A 139 -1.68 -0.04 3.15
CA ASP A 139 -2.49 0.26 4.34
C ASP A 139 -1.69 0.16 5.65
N VAL A 140 -0.75 -0.79 5.75
CA VAL A 140 0.15 -0.86 6.92
C VAL A 140 1.05 0.38 6.97
N LEU A 141 1.58 0.86 5.83
CA LEU A 141 2.34 2.11 5.79
C LEU A 141 1.49 3.30 6.24
N VAL A 142 0.26 3.42 5.72
CA VAL A 142 -0.70 4.48 6.11
C VAL A 142 -0.95 4.47 7.61
N ARG A 143 -1.21 3.28 8.19
CA ARG A 143 -1.42 3.14 9.65
C ARG A 143 -0.18 3.47 10.47
N CYS A 144 1.00 3.07 10.00
CA CYS A 144 2.27 3.40 10.66
C CYS A 144 2.53 4.91 10.66
N LEU A 145 2.31 5.58 9.52
CA LEU A 145 2.42 7.04 9.41
C LEU A 145 1.40 7.74 10.31
N GLY A 146 0.13 7.32 10.27
CA GLY A 146 -0.92 7.86 11.14
C GLY A 146 -0.62 7.64 12.64
N HIS A 147 -0.03 6.47 13.02
CA HIS A 147 0.41 6.22 14.39
C HIS A 147 1.49 7.22 14.86
N LEU A 148 2.33 7.69 13.93
CA LEU A 148 3.32 8.73 14.20
C LEU A 148 2.78 10.16 14.00
N GLU A 149 1.49 10.31 13.73
CA GLU A 149 0.77 11.61 13.63
C GLU A 149 1.13 12.42 12.37
N PHE A 150 1.55 11.74 11.27
CA PHE A 150 1.71 12.39 9.98
C PHE A 150 0.35 12.79 9.38
N ASP A 151 0.34 13.90 8.63
CA ASP A 151 -0.79 14.21 7.73
C ASP A 151 -0.72 13.33 6.48
N VAL A 152 -1.55 12.27 6.46
CA VAL A 152 -1.52 11.25 5.41
C VAL A 152 -2.75 11.37 4.53
N GLU A 153 -2.51 11.38 3.23
CA GLU A 153 -3.51 11.24 2.18
C GLU A 153 -3.31 9.91 1.45
N THR A 154 -4.33 9.06 1.44
CA THR A 154 -4.31 7.74 0.81
C THR A 154 -4.98 7.81 -0.55
N GLN A 155 -4.27 7.44 -1.62
CA GLN A 155 -4.77 7.45 -2.99
C GLN A 155 -4.81 6.05 -3.59
N ASN A 156 -5.85 5.79 -4.41
CA ASN A 156 -5.95 4.62 -5.27
C ASN A 156 -6.18 5.10 -6.70
N TYR A 157 -5.15 5.06 -7.51
CA TYR A 157 -5.15 5.53 -8.90
C TYR A 157 -5.96 4.59 -9.80
N ILE A 158 -6.84 5.16 -10.61
CA ILE A 158 -7.76 4.44 -11.48
C ILE A 158 -7.34 4.62 -12.94
N ASP A 159 -6.72 3.57 -13.52
CA ASP A 159 -6.34 3.50 -14.95
C ASP A 159 -7.59 3.14 -15.79
N ASP A 160 -8.50 4.09 -15.95
CA ASP A 160 -9.76 3.94 -16.69
C ASP A 160 -9.59 4.17 -18.21
N THR A 161 -8.42 4.59 -18.66
CA THR A 161 -8.09 4.77 -20.08
C THR A 161 -7.20 3.67 -20.66
N GLY A 162 -6.86 2.68 -19.84
CA GLY A 162 -5.93 1.61 -20.20
C GLY A 162 -6.48 0.63 -21.23
N VAL A 163 -5.53 -0.02 -21.95
CA VAL A 163 -5.82 -1.06 -22.94
C VAL A 163 -6.70 -2.18 -22.37
N GLN A 164 -6.57 -2.48 -21.09
CA GLN A 164 -7.30 -3.58 -20.45
C GLN A 164 -8.78 -3.26 -20.25
N VAL A 165 -9.12 -2.01 -19.94
CA VAL A 165 -10.53 -1.54 -19.89
C VAL A 165 -11.12 -1.56 -21.30
N ALA A 166 -10.36 -1.06 -22.28
CA ALA A 166 -10.79 -1.09 -23.68
C ALA A 166 -11.11 -2.52 -24.16
N ASP A 167 -10.33 -3.53 -23.72
CA ASP A 167 -10.60 -4.93 -24.07
C ASP A 167 -11.95 -5.43 -23.53
N VAL A 168 -12.33 -5.06 -22.31
CA VAL A 168 -13.65 -5.40 -21.76
C VAL A 168 -14.75 -4.74 -22.57
N VAL A 169 -14.59 -3.47 -22.91
CA VAL A 169 -15.53 -2.72 -23.75
C VAL A 169 -15.66 -3.34 -25.14
N VAL A 170 -14.54 -3.76 -25.75
CA VAL A 170 -14.55 -4.52 -27.02
C VAL A 170 -15.35 -5.81 -26.87
N GLY A 171 -15.17 -6.53 -25.77
CA GLY A 171 -15.95 -7.74 -25.48
C GLY A 171 -17.45 -7.46 -25.43
N LEU A 172 -17.86 -6.45 -24.69
CA LEU A 172 -19.26 -6.04 -24.57
C LEU A 172 -19.86 -5.58 -25.90
N LEU A 173 -19.10 -4.83 -26.70
CA LEU A 173 -19.62 -4.21 -27.93
C LEU A 173 -19.55 -5.12 -29.16
N TYR A 174 -18.55 -5.99 -29.27
CA TYR A 174 -18.22 -6.66 -30.55
C TYR A 174 -18.15 -8.19 -30.50
N LEU A 175 -18.05 -8.84 -29.32
CA LEU A 175 -18.20 -10.30 -29.26
C LEU A 175 -19.63 -10.71 -29.63
N PRO A 176 -19.84 -11.92 -30.16
CA PRO A 176 -21.19 -12.45 -30.40
C PRO A 176 -22.08 -12.33 -29.14
N GLU A 177 -23.33 -11.93 -29.33
CA GLU A 177 -24.27 -11.75 -28.20
C GLU A 177 -24.45 -13.02 -27.37
N ALA A 178 -24.43 -14.18 -28.02
CA ALA A 178 -24.48 -15.46 -27.32
C ALA A 178 -23.28 -15.70 -26.39
N GLU A 179 -22.07 -15.27 -26.78
CA GLU A 179 -20.86 -15.41 -25.95
C GLU A 179 -20.91 -14.48 -24.73
N VAL A 180 -21.40 -13.25 -24.89
CA VAL A 180 -21.58 -12.29 -23.79
C VAL A 180 -22.66 -12.77 -22.83
N ALA A 181 -23.81 -13.24 -23.36
CA ALA A 181 -24.90 -13.80 -22.58
C ALA A 181 -24.47 -15.02 -21.77
N GLU A 182 -23.64 -15.91 -22.36
CA GLU A 182 -23.05 -17.05 -21.64
C GLU A 182 -22.18 -16.60 -20.46
N CYS A 183 -21.37 -15.52 -20.62
CA CYS A 183 -20.58 -14.95 -19.51
C CYS A 183 -21.46 -14.39 -18.41
N LEU A 184 -22.63 -13.85 -18.75
CA LEU A 184 -23.63 -13.33 -17.81
C LEU A 184 -24.49 -14.43 -17.18
N GLY A 185 -24.48 -15.65 -17.73
CA GLY A 185 -25.36 -16.73 -17.29
C GLY A 185 -26.84 -16.51 -17.63
N ILE A 186 -27.14 -15.75 -18.69
CA ILE A 186 -28.49 -15.43 -19.15
C ILE A 186 -28.73 -15.93 -20.58
N GLU A 187 -29.99 -15.95 -21.02
CA GLU A 187 -30.31 -16.20 -22.42
C GLU A 187 -29.85 -15.03 -23.31
N PRO A 188 -29.48 -15.29 -24.57
CA PRO A 188 -29.07 -14.23 -25.50
C PRO A 188 -30.18 -13.21 -25.72
N VAL A 189 -29.85 -11.94 -25.49
CA VAL A 189 -30.73 -10.77 -25.72
C VAL A 189 -29.98 -9.75 -26.56
N ARG A 190 -30.62 -8.62 -26.87
CA ARG A 190 -29.98 -7.56 -27.67
C ARG A 190 -28.76 -6.96 -26.96
N ARG A 191 -27.88 -6.38 -27.73
CA ARG A 191 -26.61 -5.79 -27.26
C ARG A 191 -26.81 -4.77 -26.14
N ASP A 192 -27.79 -3.86 -26.29
CA ASP A 192 -28.07 -2.84 -25.28
C ASP A 192 -28.56 -3.47 -23.96
N GLU A 193 -29.40 -4.51 -24.05
CA GLU A 193 -29.88 -5.26 -22.88
C GLU A 193 -28.77 -6.06 -22.20
N LEU A 194 -27.80 -6.59 -22.96
CA LEU A 194 -26.61 -7.27 -22.41
C LEU A 194 -25.73 -6.31 -21.62
N ILE A 195 -25.50 -5.12 -22.15
CA ILE A 195 -24.67 -4.10 -21.46
C ILE A 195 -25.38 -3.60 -20.21
N GLU A 196 -26.70 -3.34 -20.31
CA GLU A 196 -27.51 -2.95 -19.15
C GLU A 196 -27.48 -4.03 -18.06
N ALA A 197 -27.67 -5.31 -18.44
CA ALA A 197 -27.57 -6.43 -17.52
C ALA A 197 -26.19 -6.60 -16.91
N ALA A 198 -25.10 -6.40 -17.68
CA ALA A 198 -23.74 -6.47 -17.19
C ALA A 198 -23.47 -5.36 -16.14
N ILE A 199 -23.78 -4.11 -16.46
CA ILE A 199 -23.53 -2.99 -15.54
C ILE A 199 -24.43 -3.07 -14.30
N ALA A 200 -25.61 -3.70 -14.40
CA ALA A 200 -26.48 -3.95 -13.24
C ALA A 200 -25.90 -4.99 -12.25
N LEU A 201 -24.89 -5.76 -12.62
CA LEU A 201 -24.13 -6.66 -11.71
C LEU A 201 -23.22 -5.91 -10.73
N ASP A 202 -23.34 -4.61 -10.62
CA ASP A 202 -22.57 -3.80 -9.69
C ASP A 202 -22.71 -4.29 -8.23
N ALA A 203 -21.66 -4.17 -7.44
CA ALA A 203 -21.54 -4.71 -6.09
C ALA A 203 -22.81 -4.50 -5.24
N GLY A 204 -23.56 -5.57 -5.00
CA GLY A 204 -24.73 -5.60 -4.12
C GLY A 204 -26.05 -5.12 -4.73
N ARG A 205 -26.14 -4.88 -6.05
CA ARG A 205 -27.36 -4.53 -6.76
C ARG A 205 -27.96 -5.65 -7.62
N VAL A 206 -27.46 -6.88 -7.45
CA VAL A 206 -27.84 -7.99 -8.30
C VAL A 206 -29.32 -8.37 -8.14
N PRO A 207 -30.11 -8.43 -9.23
CA PRO A 207 -31.40 -9.10 -9.21
C PRO A 207 -31.21 -10.56 -8.78
N GLU A 208 -32.20 -11.14 -8.10
CA GLU A 208 -32.18 -12.47 -7.44
C GLU A 208 -31.70 -13.68 -8.28
N ALA A 209 -31.30 -13.50 -9.53
CA ALA A 209 -30.94 -14.57 -10.48
C ALA A 209 -29.45 -14.76 -10.74
N SER A 210 -28.57 -13.84 -10.36
CA SER A 210 -27.11 -13.97 -10.55
C SER A 210 -26.37 -13.69 -9.25
N THR A 211 -25.47 -14.59 -8.85
CA THR A 211 -24.59 -14.44 -7.67
C THR A 211 -23.21 -13.87 -8.05
N ALA A 212 -23.01 -13.48 -9.32
CA ALA A 212 -21.74 -12.98 -9.82
C ALA A 212 -21.73 -11.45 -9.82
N ASP A 213 -20.65 -10.87 -9.30
CA ASP A 213 -20.37 -9.45 -9.37
C ASP A 213 -19.84 -9.04 -10.75
N PHE A 214 -19.87 -7.77 -11.08
CA PHE A 214 -19.46 -7.26 -12.39
C PHE A 214 -17.99 -7.62 -12.74
N ASP A 215 -17.11 -7.58 -11.79
CA ASP A 215 -15.69 -7.90 -11.99
C ASP A 215 -15.45 -9.41 -12.23
N ASP A 216 -16.31 -10.28 -11.70
CA ASP A 216 -16.34 -11.72 -12.01
C ASP A 216 -16.81 -11.97 -13.44
N PHE A 217 -17.86 -11.29 -13.88
CA PHE A 217 -18.25 -11.29 -15.27
C PHE A 217 -17.08 -10.86 -16.18
N CYS A 218 -16.40 -9.77 -15.86
CA CYS A 218 -15.24 -9.31 -16.60
C CYS A 218 -14.09 -10.34 -16.58
N TRP A 219 -13.92 -11.09 -15.48
CA TRP A 219 -12.92 -12.15 -15.36
C TRP A 219 -13.14 -13.27 -16.38
N THR A 220 -14.40 -13.56 -16.70
CA THR A 220 -14.77 -14.59 -17.71
C THR A 220 -14.76 -14.04 -19.13
N LEU A 221 -15.11 -12.76 -19.33
CA LEU A 221 -15.18 -12.10 -20.63
C LEU A 221 -13.79 -11.81 -21.22
N TYR A 222 -12.87 -11.27 -20.40
CA TYR A 222 -11.54 -10.82 -20.84
C TYR A 222 -10.71 -11.88 -21.59
N PRO A 223 -10.62 -13.14 -21.13
CA PRO A 223 -9.91 -14.20 -21.87
C PRO A 223 -10.51 -14.48 -23.24
N ARG A 224 -11.84 -14.39 -23.40
CA ARG A 224 -12.51 -14.60 -24.70
C ARG A 224 -12.13 -13.54 -25.71
N VAL A 225 -12.07 -12.27 -25.28
CA VAL A 225 -11.58 -11.18 -26.12
C VAL A 225 -10.13 -11.39 -26.54
N THR A 226 -9.29 -11.80 -25.60
CA THR A 226 -7.87 -12.07 -25.87
C THR A 226 -7.68 -13.24 -26.86
N ALA A 227 -8.47 -14.30 -26.73
CA ALA A 227 -8.48 -15.43 -27.65
C ALA A 227 -8.92 -14.99 -29.06
N ARG A 228 -9.98 -14.16 -29.16
CA ARG A 228 -10.47 -13.63 -30.43
C ARG A 228 -9.42 -12.80 -31.16
N TYR A 229 -8.60 -12.01 -30.45
CA TYR A 229 -7.50 -11.27 -31.05
C TYR A 229 -6.41 -12.17 -31.66
N ALA A 230 -6.24 -13.36 -31.15
CA ALA A 230 -5.30 -14.33 -31.69
C ALA A 230 -5.83 -15.02 -32.97
N GLU A 231 -7.14 -15.11 -33.12
CA GLU A 231 -7.83 -15.75 -34.24
C GLU A 231 -8.13 -14.76 -35.39
N ASP A 232 -8.43 -13.49 -35.05
CA ASP A 232 -8.88 -12.46 -35.99
C ASP A 232 -8.10 -11.15 -35.78
N GLU A 233 -7.13 -10.88 -36.65
CA GLU A 233 -6.32 -9.65 -36.60
C GLU A 233 -7.19 -8.39 -36.84
N ALA A 234 -8.25 -8.49 -37.64
CA ALA A 234 -9.15 -7.35 -37.90
C ALA A 234 -9.95 -6.99 -36.63
N PHE A 235 -10.24 -7.95 -35.77
CA PHE A 235 -10.90 -7.71 -34.49
C PHE A 235 -10.10 -6.80 -33.56
N LYS A 236 -8.77 -6.78 -33.66
CA LYS A 236 -7.92 -5.87 -32.89
C LYS A 236 -8.14 -4.37 -33.23
N ASN A 237 -8.67 -4.06 -34.40
CA ASN A 237 -8.95 -2.68 -34.77
C ASN A 237 -9.99 -2.03 -33.83
N HIS A 238 -10.93 -2.81 -33.31
CA HIS A 238 -11.92 -2.34 -32.35
C HIS A 238 -11.29 -1.82 -31.04
N ARG A 239 -10.16 -2.40 -30.62
CA ARG A 239 -9.41 -1.84 -29.47
C ARG A 239 -8.94 -0.42 -29.73
N ALA A 240 -8.39 -0.14 -30.93
CA ALA A 240 -7.96 1.20 -31.29
C ALA A 240 -9.12 2.19 -31.36
N GLU A 241 -10.28 1.75 -31.89
CA GLU A 241 -11.50 2.55 -31.94
C GLU A 241 -12.01 2.90 -30.54
N VAL A 242 -12.05 1.93 -29.62
CA VAL A 242 -12.46 2.13 -28.22
C VAL A 242 -11.49 3.06 -27.50
N LEU A 243 -10.17 2.84 -27.61
CA LEU A 243 -9.17 3.73 -27.00
C LEU A 243 -9.30 5.16 -27.49
N HIS A 244 -9.51 5.35 -28.80
CA HIS A 244 -9.70 6.68 -29.36
C HIS A 244 -10.99 7.35 -28.85
N ALA A 245 -12.07 6.58 -28.69
CA ALA A 245 -13.32 7.07 -28.10
C ALA A 245 -13.13 7.51 -26.64
N VAL A 246 -12.43 6.70 -25.83
CA VAL A 246 -12.14 7.01 -24.43
C VAL A 246 -11.28 8.28 -24.30
N GLU A 247 -10.27 8.43 -25.15
CA GLU A 247 -9.44 9.64 -25.19
C GLU A 247 -10.23 10.90 -25.58
N ALA A 248 -11.27 10.75 -26.43
CA ALA A 248 -12.12 11.87 -26.84
C ALA A 248 -13.11 12.32 -25.76
N GLY A 249 -13.48 11.40 -24.84
CA GLY A 249 -14.43 11.67 -23.76
C GLY A 249 -15.90 11.41 -24.13
N ASP A 250 -16.77 11.50 -23.11
CA ASP A 250 -18.20 11.18 -23.22
C ASP A 250 -19.13 12.42 -23.22
N ASP A 251 -18.56 13.63 -23.15
CA ASP A 251 -19.29 14.91 -23.10
C ASP A 251 -20.37 14.97 -21.99
N ASP A 252 -20.08 14.35 -20.81
CA ASP A 252 -21.02 14.22 -19.68
C ASP A 252 -22.33 13.49 -20.04
N LEU A 253 -22.30 12.58 -21.00
CA LEU A 253 -23.46 11.82 -21.45
C LEU A 253 -23.97 10.91 -20.32
N ASP A 254 -25.28 10.94 -20.06
CA ASP A 254 -25.91 10.00 -19.13
C ASP A 254 -25.92 8.57 -19.71
N LEU A 255 -25.80 7.56 -18.83
CA LEU A 255 -25.73 6.15 -19.25
C LEU A 255 -27.02 5.71 -19.96
N ASP A 256 -28.19 6.08 -19.45
CA ASP A 256 -29.47 5.71 -20.06
C ASP A 256 -29.62 6.35 -21.46
N GLN A 257 -29.14 7.58 -21.62
CA GLN A 257 -29.08 8.26 -22.92
C GLN A 257 -28.08 7.56 -23.85
N ALA A 258 -26.91 7.14 -23.34
CA ALA A 258 -25.91 6.40 -24.13
C ALA A 258 -26.49 5.08 -24.65
N LEU A 259 -27.16 4.30 -23.79
CA LEU A 259 -27.82 3.05 -24.17
C LEU A 259 -28.95 3.26 -25.17
N ALA A 260 -29.73 4.34 -25.02
CA ALA A 260 -30.79 4.70 -25.98
C ALA A 260 -30.22 5.09 -27.36
N LEU A 261 -29.09 5.83 -27.40
CA LEU A 261 -28.41 6.19 -28.65
C LEU A 261 -27.80 4.94 -29.32
N MET A 262 -27.19 4.04 -28.54
CA MET A 262 -26.65 2.79 -29.04
C MET A 262 -27.78 1.91 -29.65
N ARG A 263 -28.91 1.80 -28.96
CA ARG A 263 -30.10 1.10 -29.48
C ARG A 263 -30.55 1.66 -30.83
N GLY A 264 -30.59 3.00 -30.95
CA GLY A 264 -30.86 3.67 -32.21
C GLY A 264 -29.91 3.32 -33.32
N ALA A 265 -28.58 3.34 -33.04
CA ALA A 265 -27.54 2.98 -34.00
C ALA A 265 -27.62 1.50 -34.44
N VAL A 266 -27.84 0.57 -33.50
CA VAL A 266 -28.03 -0.85 -33.81
C VAL A 266 -29.26 -1.08 -34.73
N ILE A 267 -30.39 -0.41 -34.46
CA ILE A 267 -31.61 -0.55 -35.28
C ILE A 267 -31.41 0.04 -36.67
N SER A 268 -30.72 1.18 -36.81
CA SER A 268 -30.47 1.83 -38.09
C SER A 268 -29.31 1.20 -38.89
N GLY A 269 -28.54 0.29 -38.28
CA GLY A 269 -27.30 -0.30 -38.85
C GLY A 269 -26.14 0.70 -38.95
N GLU A 270 -26.17 1.75 -38.15
CA GLU A 270 -25.13 2.79 -38.09
C GLU A 270 -24.06 2.41 -37.06
N THR A 271 -22.87 2.99 -37.19
CA THR A 271 -21.80 2.85 -36.22
C THR A 271 -22.15 3.55 -34.91
N CYS A 272 -21.86 2.91 -33.76
CA CYS A 272 -22.06 3.49 -32.45
C CYS A 272 -21.23 4.79 -32.30
N PRO A 273 -21.82 5.92 -31.88
CA PRO A 273 -21.09 7.17 -31.70
C PRO A 273 -19.96 7.05 -30.69
N GLN A 274 -18.82 7.68 -30.92
CA GLN A 274 -17.64 7.60 -30.04
C GLN A 274 -17.96 7.99 -28.60
N ARG A 275 -18.74 9.05 -28.35
CA ARG A 275 -19.15 9.48 -27.01
C ARG A 275 -19.96 8.39 -26.26
N VAL A 276 -20.71 7.57 -26.98
CA VAL A 276 -21.46 6.45 -26.39
C VAL A 276 -20.49 5.34 -25.97
N VAL A 277 -19.49 5.04 -26.80
CA VAL A 277 -18.44 4.07 -26.48
C VAL A 277 -17.63 4.54 -25.25
N ALA A 278 -17.25 5.82 -25.20
CA ALA A 278 -16.56 6.43 -24.07
C ALA A 278 -17.39 6.32 -22.77
N ARG A 279 -18.71 6.61 -22.85
CA ARG A 279 -19.60 6.50 -21.68
C ARG A 279 -19.73 5.07 -21.17
N ILE A 280 -19.81 4.09 -22.09
CA ILE A 280 -19.82 2.67 -21.71
C ILE A 280 -18.49 2.30 -21.04
N ALA A 281 -17.35 2.77 -21.55
CA ALA A 281 -16.04 2.51 -20.95
C ALA A 281 -15.93 3.09 -19.53
N SER A 282 -16.39 4.32 -19.34
CA SER A 282 -16.49 4.95 -18.01
C SER A 282 -17.39 4.15 -17.06
N ALA A 283 -18.55 3.64 -17.53
CA ALA A 283 -19.42 2.80 -16.72
C ALA A 283 -18.79 1.45 -16.34
N VAL A 284 -18.05 0.82 -17.28
CA VAL A 284 -17.30 -0.42 -17.04
C VAL A 284 -16.22 -0.21 -15.98
N ALA A 285 -15.45 0.87 -16.09
CA ALA A 285 -14.40 1.19 -15.11
C ALA A 285 -15.00 1.45 -13.73
N ASP A 286 -16.09 2.22 -13.66
CA ASP A 286 -16.77 2.57 -12.42
C ASP A 286 -17.39 1.34 -11.72
N ALA A 287 -18.00 0.41 -12.46
CA ALA A 287 -18.55 -0.82 -11.93
C ALA A 287 -17.44 -1.74 -11.37
N ASN A 288 -16.34 -1.95 -12.13
CA ASN A 288 -15.18 -2.70 -11.62
C ASN A 288 -14.58 -2.06 -10.36
N MET A 289 -14.43 -0.73 -10.36
CA MET A 289 -13.90 -0.01 -9.21
C MET A 289 -14.74 -0.23 -7.96
N ARG A 290 -16.08 -0.23 -8.07
CA ARG A 290 -16.98 -0.54 -6.94
C ARG A 290 -16.74 -1.94 -6.39
N CYS A 291 -16.58 -2.94 -7.24
CA CYS A 291 -16.23 -4.30 -6.83
C CYS A 291 -14.87 -4.33 -6.12
N HIS A 292 -13.85 -3.66 -6.67
CA HIS A 292 -12.53 -3.57 -6.03
C HIS A 292 -12.58 -2.90 -4.66
N LEU A 293 -13.35 -1.81 -4.51
CA LEU A 293 -13.53 -1.15 -3.21
C LEU A 293 -14.23 -2.08 -2.20
N ALA A 294 -15.21 -2.87 -2.65
CA ALA A 294 -15.86 -3.87 -1.79
C ALA A 294 -14.88 -4.95 -1.32
N THR A 295 -14.03 -5.48 -2.21
CA THR A 295 -12.95 -6.42 -1.86
C THR A 295 -11.97 -5.81 -0.86
N MET A 296 -11.54 -4.55 -1.08
CA MET A 296 -10.62 -3.85 -0.18
C MET A 296 -11.25 -3.58 1.18
N ALA A 297 -12.55 -3.25 1.23
CA ALA A 297 -13.28 -3.08 2.48
C ALA A 297 -13.31 -4.36 3.33
N ARG A 298 -13.38 -5.56 2.71
CA ARG A 298 -13.24 -6.86 3.43
C ARG A 298 -11.91 -6.98 4.16
N LEU A 299 -10.83 -6.36 3.64
CA LEU A 299 -9.51 -6.28 4.28
C LEU A 299 -9.38 -5.15 5.29
N GLY A 300 -10.37 -4.27 5.40
CA GLY A 300 -10.30 -3.04 6.19
C GLY A 300 -9.34 -2.00 5.59
N VAL A 301 -9.23 -1.95 4.26
CA VAL A 301 -8.43 -0.99 3.50
C VAL A 301 -9.34 0.10 2.96
N GLY A 302 -8.96 1.36 3.14
CA GLY A 302 -9.72 2.52 2.70
C GLY A 302 -8.85 3.60 2.05
N TYR A 303 -9.50 4.58 1.41
CA TYR A 303 -8.84 5.62 0.63
C TYR A 303 -9.45 6.99 0.92
N ASP A 304 -8.70 8.05 0.64
CA ASP A 304 -9.17 9.44 0.69
C ASP A 304 -9.57 9.93 -0.70
N LEU A 305 -8.83 9.52 -1.74
CA LEU A 305 -9.01 9.98 -3.11
C LEU A 305 -8.87 8.84 -4.13
N LEU A 306 -9.76 8.85 -5.11
CA LEU A 306 -9.71 8.02 -6.31
C LEU A 306 -9.42 8.91 -7.52
N PRO A 307 -8.17 9.13 -7.91
CA PRO A 307 -7.81 9.89 -9.11
C PRO A 307 -8.02 9.04 -10.36
N HIS A 308 -8.69 9.60 -11.38
CA HIS A 308 -8.90 8.97 -12.67
C HIS A 308 -7.86 9.40 -13.69
N GLU A 309 -7.33 8.45 -14.46
CA GLU A 309 -6.39 8.75 -15.55
C GLU A 309 -7.05 9.59 -16.66
N SER A 310 -8.33 9.35 -16.92
CA SER A 310 -9.12 10.14 -17.88
C SER A 310 -9.11 11.63 -17.54
N ASP A 311 -9.21 12.01 -16.26
CA ASP A 311 -9.18 13.41 -15.84
C ASP A 311 -7.78 14.03 -16.05
N ILE A 312 -6.70 13.26 -15.91
CA ILE A 312 -5.33 13.72 -16.24
C ILE A 312 -5.23 14.11 -17.71
N LEU A 313 -5.86 13.33 -18.60
CA LEU A 313 -5.89 13.61 -20.02
C LEU A 313 -6.76 14.82 -20.34
N HIS A 314 -8.02 14.83 -19.86
CA HIS A 314 -9.00 15.86 -20.19
C HIS A 314 -8.64 17.24 -19.61
N LEU A 315 -7.97 17.28 -18.47
CA LEU A 315 -7.49 18.53 -17.85
C LEU A 315 -6.12 18.97 -18.40
N GLY A 316 -5.50 18.20 -19.29
CA GLY A 316 -4.26 18.59 -19.93
C GLY A 316 -3.01 18.54 -19.02
N PHE A 317 -3.02 17.74 -17.95
CA PHE A 317 -1.89 17.58 -17.02
C PHE A 317 -0.60 17.22 -17.76
N TRP A 318 -0.72 16.27 -18.71
CA TRP A 318 0.44 15.91 -19.53
C TRP A 318 0.92 17.07 -20.40
N ALA A 319 0.02 17.81 -21.04
CA ALA A 319 0.40 18.96 -21.86
C ALA A 319 1.22 19.97 -21.05
N ARG A 320 0.78 20.24 -19.80
CA ARG A 320 1.51 21.15 -18.91
C ARG A 320 2.85 20.58 -18.45
N ALA A 321 2.89 19.31 -18.05
CA ALA A 321 4.13 18.62 -17.68
C ALA A 321 5.14 18.60 -18.84
N PHE A 322 4.66 18.35 -20.06
CA PHE A 322 5.46 18.36 -21.27
C PHE A 322 6.10 19.74 -21.54
N GLU A 323 5.33 20.83 -21.37
CA GLU A 323 5.88 22.18 -21.48
C GLU A 323 6.98 22.45 -20.44
N LEU A 324 6.77 22.08 -19.17
CA LEU A 324 7.76 22.21 -18.11
C LEU A 324 9.06 21.45 -18.45
N LEU A 325 8.93 20.20 -18.91
CA LEU A 325 10.08 19.38 -19.32
C LEU A 325 10.81 19.95 -20.54
N LYS A 326 10.08 20.54 -21.47
CA LYS A 326 10.65 21.19 -22.66
C LYS A 326 11.36 22.50 -22.31
N GLU A 327 10.74 23.36 -21.51
CA GLU A 327 11.29 24.63 -21.05
C GLU A 327 12.57 24.43 -20.23
N SER A 328 12.66 23.39 -19.42
CA SER A 328 13.85 23.03 -18.65
C SER A 328 14.97 22.42 -19.50
N GLY A 329 14.69 22.02 -20.74
CA GLY A 329 15.62 21.28 -21.58
C GLY A 329 15.79 19.80 -21.21
N ALA A 330 14.93 19.28 -20.32
CA ALA A 330 14.94 17.87 -19.88
C ALA A 330 14.56 16.90 -21.01
N ILE A 331 13.82 17.36 -22.00
CA ILE A 331 13.42 16.57 -23.16
C ILE A 331 13.86 17.24 -24.46
N ARG A 332 14.15 16.40 -25.46
CA ARG A 332 14.51 16.84 -26.80
C ARG A 332 13.77 16.04 -27.88
N LEU A 333 13.56 16.66 -29.03
CA LEU A 333 13.07 15.96 -30.19
C LEU A 333 14.29 15.31 -30.90
N GLU A 334 14.24 13.99 -31.10
CA GLU A 334 15.27 13.25 -31.82
C GLU A 334 15.08 13.42 -33.34
N ASP A 335 16.09 13.94 -34.01
CA ASP A 335 16.05 14.16 -35.45
C ASP A 335 16.52 12.94 -36.26
N GLN A 336 17.33 12.06 -35.66
CA GLN A 336 18.00 10.94 -36.32
C GLN A 336 18.05 9.69 -35.45
N GLY A 337 18.39 8.56 -36.03
CA GLY A 337 18.56 7.30 -35.32
C GLY A 337 17.26 6.53 -35.10
N LYS A 338 17.27 5.59 -34.16
CA LYS A 338 16.15 4.69 -33.90
C LYS A 338 14.92 5.38 -33.30
N ASN A 339 15.12 6.51 -32.65
CA ASN A 339 14.08 7.30 -31.98
C ASN A 339 13.69 8.55 -32.79
N ALA A 340 14.04 8.63 -34.08
CA ALA A 340 13.72 9.79 -34.90
C ALA A 340 12.24 10.16 -34.88
N GLY A 341 11.95 11.43 -34.64
CA GLY A 341 10.61 11.98 -34.49
C GLY A 341 9.99 11.79 -33.09
N CYS A 342 10.68 11.15 -32.15
CA CYS A 342 10.22 10.99 -30.79
C CYS A 342 10.75 12.12 -29.89
N TRP A 343 9.95 12.48 -28.86
CA TRP A 343 10.44 13.28 -27.75
C TRP A 343 11.03 12.37 -26.69
N VAL A 344 12.27 12.64 -26.33
CA VAL A 344 13.09 11.76 -25.51
C VAL A 344 13.64 12.53 -24.31
N MET A 345 13.60 11.93 -23.14
CA MET A 345 14.28 12.37 -21.93
C MET A 345 15.61 11.62 -21.82
N SER A 346 16.73 12.36 -21.77
CA SER A 346 18.03 11.74 -21.53
C SER A 346 18.24 11.47 -20.05
N LEU A 347 18.66 10.25 -19.74
CA LEU A 347 18.97 9.80 -18.39
C LEU A 347 20.47 9.52 -18.23
N ALA A 348 21.28 9.85 -19.25
CA ALA A 348 22.72 9.54 -19.29
C ALA A 348 23.53 10.17 -18.14
N ASP A 349 23.11 11.35 -17.68
CA ASP A 349 23.78 12.09 -16.60
C ASP A 349 23.36 11.61 -15.19
N SER A 350 22.35 10.73 -15.11
CA SER A 350 21.91 10.18 -13.83
C SER A 350 22.74 8.95 -13.43
N PRO A 351 23.33 8.93 -12.21
CA PRO A 351 24.10 7.79 -11.73
C PRO A 351 23.31 6.46 -11.73
N GLU A 352 21.99 6.53 -11.58
CA GLU A 352 21.11 5.35 -11.55
C GLU A 352 20.96 4.67 -12.92
N PHE A 353 21.31 5.35 -14.03
CA PHE A 353 21.18 4.87 -15.39
C PHE A 353 22.52 4.79 -16.14
N ALA A 354 23.63 5.11 -15.46
CA ALA A 354 24.97 5.21 -16.06
C ALA A 354 25.46 3.91 -16.73
N ASP A 355 25.00 2.76 -16.25
CA ASP A 355 25.38 1.43 -16.76
C ASP A 355 24.45 0.92 -17.90
N MET A 356 23.50 1.73 -18.36
CA MET A 356 22.59 1.34 -19.43
C MET A 356 23.19 1.65 -20.81
N ASP A 357 23.09 0.70 -21.74
CA ASP A 357 23.50 0.88 -23.13
C ASP A 357 22.70 1.96 -23.86
N ASP A 358 21.45 2.19 -23.42
CA ASP A 358 20.53 3.18 -23.96
C ASP A 358 19.71 3.81 -22.82
N PRO A 359 20.24 4.89 -22.22
CA PRO A 359 19.59 5.53 -21.09
C PRO A 359 18.43 6.46 -21.49
N ASP A 360 18.19 6.65 -22.79
CA ASP A 360 17.17 7.56 -23.30
C ASP A 360 15.76 6.98 -23.15
N LYS A 361 14.82 7.78 -22.62
CA LYS A 361 13.42 7.39 -22.45
C LYS A 361 12.49 8.14 -23.38
N ILE A 362 11.79 7.40 -24.25
CA ILE A 362 10.74 7.98 -25.09
C ILE A 362 9.54 8.34 -24.22
N LEU A 363 9.15 9.61 -24.23
CA LEU A 363 7.94 10.13 -23.59
C LEU A 363 6.79 10.34 -24.58
N VAL A 364 7.11 10.81 -25.81
CA VAL A 364 6.14 10.92 -26.90
C VAL A 364 6.71 10.24 -28.14
N ARG A 365 5.94 9.38 -28.75
CA ARG A 365 6.30 8.66 -29.98
C ARG A 365 6.23 9.58 -31.19
N SER A 366 6.85 9.19 -32.31
CA SER A 366 6.86 9.92 -33.56
C SER A 366 5.46 10.17 -34.15
N ASN A 367 4.48 9.38 -33.81
CA ASN A 367 3.06 9.56 -34.17
C ASN A 367 2.27 10.48 -33.22
N GLY A 368 2.93 11.11 -32.23
CA GLY A 368 2.30 11.96 -31.24
C GLY A 368 1.72 11.25 -30.01
N THR A 369 1.78 9.91 -29.96
CA THR A 369 1.23 9.14 -28.82
C THR A 369 2.10 9.31 -27.59
N VAL A 370 1.48 9.74 -26.48
CA VAL A 370 2.12 9.82 -25.16
C VAL A 370 2.30 8.42 -24.58
N THR A 371 3.47 8.14 -24.01
CA THR A 371 3.73 6.88 -23.31
C THR A 371 3.14 6.92 -21.88
N TYR A 372 2.92 5.76 -21.27
CA TYR A 372 2.50 5.67 -19.85
C TYR A 372 3.40 6.49 -18.92
N THR A 373 4.72 6.43 -19.14
CA THR A 373 5.69 7.20 -18.35
C THR A 373 5.43 8.72 -18.37
N GLY A 374 4.93 9.26 -19.47
CA GLY A 374 4.57 10.68 -19.55
C GLY A 374 3.41 11.03 -18.60
N LYS A 375 2.38 10.21 -18.59
CA LYS A 375 1.22 10.39 -17.69
C LYS A 375 1.63 10.26 -16.22
N ASP A 376 2.46 9.25 -15.90
CA ASP A 376 2.99 9.02 -14.54
C ASP A 376 3.81 10.23 -14.05
N ILE A 377 4.63 10.84 -14.92
CA ILE A 377 5.38 12.06 -14.59
C ILE A 377 4.43 13.21 -14.25
N ALA A 378 3.41 13.46 -15.08
CA ALA A 378 2.45 14.53 -14.85
C ALA A 378 1.70 14.35 -13.52
N TYR A 379 1.27 13.13 -13.25
CA TYR A 379 0.59 12.81 -12.00
C TYR A 379 1.53 12.93 -10.78
N GLN A 380 2.78 12.49 -10.90
CA GLN A 380 3.76 12.65 -9.82
C GLN A 380 4.07 14.12 -9.52
N LEU A 381 4.17 14.97 -10.55
CA LEU A 381 4.35 16.41 -10.38
C LEU A 381 3.15 17.04 -9.65
N TRP A 382 1.91 16.61 -9.99
CA TRP A 382 0.72 17.05 -9.28
C TRP A 382 0.72 16.59 -7.80
N LYS A 383 1.05 15.31 -7.52
CA LYS A 383 1.15 14.81 -6.13
C LYS A 383 2.12 15.61 -5.29
N LEU A 384 3.22 16.09 -5.90
CA LEU A 384 4.25 16.90 -5.25
C LEU A 384 3.93 18.42 -5.27
N GLY A 385 2.80 18.85 -5.85
CA GLY A 385 2.45 20.26 -5.96
C GLY A 385 3.32 21.05 -6.94
N LEU A 386 4.03 20.37 -7.85
CA LEU A 386 4.97 20.95 -8.81
C LEU A 386 4.34 21.20 -10.18
N LEU A 387 3.14 20.70 -10.43
CA LEU A 387 2.40 20.96 -11.66
C LEU A 387 1.69 22.31 -11.53
N VAL A 388 2.29 23.35 -12.11
CA VAL A 388 1.80 24.74 -12.01
C VAL A 388 1.57 25.35 -13.39
N ASP A 389 0.54 26.18 -13.52
CA ASP A 389 0.23 26.93 -14.73
C ASP A 389 1.21 28.08 -14.96
N VAL A 390 1.19 28.68 -16.14
CA VAL A 390 2.03 29.82 -16.52
C VAL A 390 1.91 31.00 -15.55
N GLY A 391 0.76 31.15 -14.88
CA GLY A 391 0.49 32.17 -13.87
C GLY A 391 0.95 31.81 -12.46
N GLY A 392 1.55 30.62 -12.26
CA GLY A 392 2.01 30.13 -10.95
C GLY A 392 0.92 29.52 -10.08
N SER A 393 -0.34 29.45 -10.56
CA SER A 393 -1.39 28.72 -9.88
C SER A 393 -1.18 27.21 -10.08
N ARG A 394 -1.61 26.44 -9.09
CA ARG A 394 -1.57 24.97 -9.19
C ARG A 394 -2.51 24.49 -10.29
N HIS A 395 -2.01 23.64 -11.17
CA HIS A 395 -2.82 22.89 -12.11
C HIS A 395 -3.47 21.73 -11.36
N ASP A 396 -4.79 21.68 -11.28
CA ASP A 396 -5.49 20.83 -10.32
C ASP A 396 -6.77 20.19 -10.90
N PHE A 397 -7.17 19.05 -10.33
CA PHE A 397 -8.42 18.38 -10.62
C PHE A 397 -9.63 19.15 -10.10
N GLY A 398 -10.82 18.84 -10.63
CA GLY A 398 -12.05 18.98 -9.88
C GLY A 398 -12.24 17.78 -8.94
N TYR A 399 -13.09 17.94 -7.90
CA TYR A 399 -13.35 16.89 -6.92
C TYR A 399 -14.83 16.75 -6.64
N ARG A 400 -15.29 15.50 -6.52
CA ARG A 400 -16.67 15.17 -6.11
C ARG A 400 -16.65 14.03 -5.09
N SER A 401 -17.70 13.95 -4.24
CA SER A 401 -17.92 12.77 -3.42
C SER A 401 -18.12 11.56 -4.31
N TYR A 402 -17.52 10.44 -3.95
CA TYR A 402 -17.76 9.18 -4.63
C TYR A 402 -19.15 8.67 -4.25
N ALA A 403 -20.12 8.83 -5.16
CA ALA A 403 -21.53 8.57 -4.91
C ALA A 403 -21.81 7.06 -4.76
N GLY A 404 -22.66 6.72 -3.79
CA GLY A 404 -23.09 5.34 -3.54
C GLY A 404 -22.13 4.49 -2.73
N TRP A 405 -20.97 5.02 -2.33
CA TRP A 405 -20.05 4.38 -1.41
C TRP A 405 -20.22 4.96 -0.01
N SER A 406 -20.86 4.21 0.89
CA SER A 406 -20.90 4.53 2.31
C SER A 406 -19.74 3.80 2.99
N GLN A 407 -18.83 4.53 3.61
CA GLN A 407 -17.80 3.95 4.47
C GLN A 407 -18.40 3.38 5.78
N ALA A 408 -19.70 3.46 5.97
CA ALA A 408 -20.44 3.00 7.14
C ALA A 408 -21.02 1.58 7.02
N GLY A 409 -20.54 0.75 6.09
CA GLY A 409 -20.91 -0.67 6.02
C GLY A 409 -20.31 -1.48 7.18
N PRO A 410 -20.76 -2.74 7.44
CA PRO A 410 -20.21 -3.59 8.48
C PRO A 410 -18.72 -3.94 8.31
N ALA A 411 -18.15 -3.63 7.16
CA ALA A 411 -16.73 -3.62 6.85
C ALA A 411 -16.18 -2.19 6.80
N SER A 412 -16.71 -1.28 7.63
CA SER A 412 -16.27 0.11 7.66
C SER A 412 -14.75 0.19 7.65
N PRO A 413 -14.15 0.87 6.66
CA PRO A 413 -12.72 1.08 6.67
C PRO A 413 -12.37 1.78 7.96
N VAL A 414 -11.24 1.42 8.46
CA VAL A 414 -10.61 1.86 9.66
C VAL A 414 -10.95 3.30 9.99
N VAL A 415 -11.65 3.47 11.10
CA VAL A 415 -11.81 4.76 11.75
C VAL A 415 -10.42 5.17 12.25
N TYR A 416 -9.73 5.99 11.46
CA TYR A 416 -8.58 6.72 11.97
C TYR A 416 -9.14 7.82 12.88
N ASP A 417 -8.96 7.68 14.20
CA ASP A 417 -9.31 8.68 15.21
C ASP A 417 -10.65 9.42 14.98
N GLY A 418 -11.77 8.68 15.01
CA GLY A 418 -13.09 9.24 15.34
C GLY A 418 -13.80 10.08 14.26
N GLY A 419 -13.34 10.12 13.01
CA GLY A 419 -14.00 10.83 11.92
C GLY A 419 -14.36 9.95 10.72
N GLU A 420 -15.59 10.07 10.19
CA GLU A 420 -15.92 9.55 8.87
C GLU A 420 -15.03 10.23 7.83
N ARG A 421 -14.12 9.49 7.19
CA ARG A 421 -13.39 10.00 6.03
C ARG A 421 -14.28 9.94 4.80
N LEU A 422 -14.50 11.10 4.17
CA LEU A 422 -15.19 11.21 2.91
C LEU A 422 -14.30 10.66 1.80
N LEU A 423 -14.76 9.62 1.09
CA LEU A 423 -14.12 9.16 -0.13
C LEU A 423 -14.44 10.15 -1.26
N ALA A 424 -13.41 10.75 -1.83
CA ALA A 424 -13.49 11.65 -2.97
C ALA A 424 -13.03 10.95 -4.26
N THR A 425 -13.50 11.45 -5.40
CA THR A 425 -12.96 11.11 -6.72
C THR A 425 -12.71 12.38 -7.50
N THR A 426 -11.80 12.32 -8.46
CA THR A 426 -11.54 13.43 -9.37
C THR A 426 -12.67 13.60 -10.40
N THR A 427 -12.64 14.72 -11.09
CA THR A 427 -13.48 15.04 -12.23
C THR A 427 -12.79 16.05 -13.13
N SER A 428 -13.07 16.00 -14.43
CA SER A 428 -12.60 16.96 -15.43
C SER A 428 -13.13 18.39 -15.25
N ASN A 429 -14.10 18.60 -14.35
CA ASN A 429 -14.54 19.94 -13.96
C ASN A 429 -13.62 20.57 -12.93
N ALA A 430 -12.53 21.23 -13.35
CA ALA A 430 -11.52 21.83 -12.51
C ALA A 430 -12.02 22.81 -11.44
N GLY A 431 -13.21 23.39 -11.62
CA GLY A 431 -13.83 24.30 -10.64
C GLY A 431 -14.56 23.62 -9.49
N GLN A 432 -14.84 22.34 -9.60
CA GLN A 432 -15.62 21.60 -8.59
C GLN A 432 -14.76 21.29 -7.36
N ARG A 433 -15.29 21.52 -6.15
CA ARG A 433 -14.60 21.25 -4.87
C ARG A 433 -15.54 20.55 -3.89
N ILE A 434 -14.93 19.77 -2.98
CA ILE A 434 -15.63 19.13 -1.86
C ILE A 434 -15.00 19.65 -0.56
N GLY A 435 -15.76 20.45 0.20
CA GLY A 435 -15.27 21.02 1.45
C GLY A 435 -13.99 21.84 1.25
N ASP A 436 -13.20 21.97 2.33
CA ASP A 436 -11.97 22.75 2.35
C ASP A 436 -10.70 21.88 2.20
N ARG A 437 -10.85 20.56 1.96
CA ARG A 437 -9.69 19.66 1.86
C ARG A 437 -8.96 19.85 0.54
N GLU A 438 -7.66 20.10 0.63
CA GLU A 438 -6.76 20.10 -0.52
C GLU A 438 -6.13 18.71 -0.70
N TYR A 439 -6.19 18.18 -1.92
CA TYR A 439 -5.57 16.90 -2.28
C TYR A 439 -4.24 17.11 -3.01
N GLY A 440 -3.34 16.13 -2.93
CA GLY A 440 -1.98 16.24 -3.48
C GLY A 440 -1.14 17.32 -2.79
N ALA A 441 -0.23 17.95 -3.50
CA ALA A 441 0.72 18.96 -2.99
C ALA A 441 1.48 18.49 -1.73
N ALA A 442 1.90 17.24 -1.74
CA ALA A 442 2.60 16.62 -0.62
C ALA A 442 4.11 16.89 -0.70
N VAL A 443 4.75 16.94 0.44
CA VAL A 443 6.22 17.01 0.55
C VAL A 443 6.85 15.64 0.29
N ARG A 444 6.12 14.56 0.63
CA ARG A 444 6.58 13.18 0.45
C ARG A 444 5.50 12.32 -0.21
N VAL A 445 5.92 11.48 -1.13
CA VAL A 445 5.03 10.57 -1.85
C VAL A 445 5.60 9.15 -1.82
N TYR A 446 4.81 8.20 -1.37
CA TYR A 446 5.09 6.78 -1.48
C TYR A 446 4.22 6.18 -2.58
N ASN A 447 4.86 5.56 -3.58
CA ASN A 447 4.21 4.78 -4.60
C ASN A 447 4.44 3.29 -4.28
N VAL A 448 3.39 2.59 -3.84
CA VAL A 448 3.45 1.16 -3.48
C VAL A 448 3.20 0.34 -4.73
N ILE A 449 4.24 -0.13 -5.37
CA ILE A 449 4.19 -0.75 -6.69
C ILE A 449 5.15 -1.95 -6.74
N ASP A 450 4.76 -3.01 -7.45
CA ASP A 450 5.56 -4.23 -7.67
C ASP A 450 6.98 -3.91 -8.19
N VAL A 451 7.98 -4.66 -7.75
CA VAL A 451 9.40 -4.47 -8.10
C VAL A 451 9.66 -4.47 -9.60
N ARG A 452 8.83 -5.14 -10.41
CA ARG A 452 8.94 -5.15 -11.89
C ARG A 452 8.71 -3.78 -12.53
N GLN A 453 8.11 -2.84 -11.79
CA GLN A 453 7.91 -1.45 -12.20
C GLN A 453 9.02 -0.50 -11.69
N SER A 454 10.13 -1.02 -11.17
CA SER A 454 11.22 -0.19 -10.61
C SER A 454 11.83 0.75 -11.65
N TYR A 455 11.98 0.30 -12.89
CA TYR A 455 12.53 1.14 -13.96
C TYR A 455 11.62 2.36 -14.29
N PRO A 456 10.32 2.22 -14.58
CA PRO A 456 9.42 3.37 -14.74
C PRO A 456 9.44 4.32 -13.54
N GLN A 457 9.44 3.81 -12.31
CA GLN A 457 9.46 4.64 -11.09
C GLN A 457 10.76 5.45 -10.97
N LYS A 458 11.91 4.88 -11.33
CA LYS A 458 13.17 5.62 -11.40
C LYS A 458 13.12 6.75 -12.44
N VAL A 459 12.53 6.49 -13.61
CA VAL A 459 12.36 7.50 -14.65
C VAL A 459 11.48 8.66 -14.18
N VAL A 460 10.36 8.36 -13.50
CA VAL A 460 9.47 9.38 -12.93
C VAL A 460 10.20 10.22 -11.88
N LYS A 461 10.95 9.59 -10.99
CA LYS A 461 11.78 10.28 -9.99
C LYS A 461 12.81 11.20 -10.64
N GLU A 462 13.49 10.72 -11.68
CA GLU A 462 14.50 11.50 -12.40
C GLU A 462 13.89 12.69 -13.16
N ALA A 463 12.68 12.53 -13.70
CA ALA A 463 11.95 13.64 -14.32
C ALA A 463 11.72 14.81 -13.34
N VAL A 464 11.43 14.51 -12.07
CA VAL A 464 11.30 15.52 -11.00
C VAL A 464 12.66 16.18 -10.71
N ARG A 465 13.76 15.40 -10.72
CA ARG A 465 15.11 15.90 -10.44
C ARG A 465 15.62 16.83 -11.54
N VAL A 466 15.46 16.46 -12.82
CA VAL A 466 15.91 17.28 -13.95
C VAL A 466 15.14 18.59 -14.10
N LEU A 467 13.94 18.67 -13.51
CA LEU A 467 13.20 19.92 -13.35
C LEU A 467 13.77 20.83 -12.25
N GLY A 468 14.84 20.43 -11.56
CA GLY A 468 15.51 21.21 -10.51
C GLY A 468 14.92 20.99 -9.10
N HIS A 469 14.09 19.97 -8.91
CA HIS A 469 13.43 19.68 -7.64
C HIS A 469 14.07 18.48 -6.92
N GLU A 470 15.36 18.57 -6.56
CA GLU A 470 16.13 17.47 -5.98
C GLU A 470 15.49 16.89 -4.72
N GLN A 471 15.10 17.74 -3.75
CA GLN A 471 14.47 17.29 -2.52
C GLN A 471 13.12 16.58 -2.77
N ALA A 472 12.33 17.08 -3.70
CA ALA A 472 11.06 16.45 -4.08
C ALA A 472 11.29 15.11 -4.77
N ALA A 473 12.33 15.03 -5.62
CA ALA A 473 12.74 13.77 -6.23
C ALA A 473 13.15 12.74 -5.17
N ASP A 474 13.93 13.13 -4.15
CA ASP A 474 14.33 12.23 -3.07
C ASP A 474 13.15 11.81 -2.19
N ASN A 475 12.14 12.65 -2.05
CA ASN A 475 10.88 12.37 -1.37
C ASN A 475 9.86 11.62 -2.25
N SER A 476 10.17 11.35 -3.52
CA SER A 476 9.41 10.43 -4.39
C SER A 476 9.92 9.01 -4.19
N ILE A 477 9.22 8.24 -3.37
CA ILE A 477 9.69 6.97 -2.84
C ILE A 477 8.92 5.82 -3.50
N HIS A 478 9.63 4.96 -4.22
CA HIS A 478 9.09 3.69 -4.69
C HIS A 478 9.13 2.65 -3.57
N PHE A 479 7.97 2.30 -3.02
CA PHE A 479 7.84 1.17 -2.12
C PHE A 479 7.70 -0.11 -2.93
N ALA A 480 8.83 -0.65 -3.39
CA ALA A 480 8.89 -1.89 -4.14
C ALA A 480 8.63 -3.10 -3.26
N TYR A 481 7.91 -4.09 -3.78
CA TYR A 481 7.69 -5.38 -3.13
C TYR A 481 7.68 -6.51 -4.16
N GLU A 482 8.04 -7.73 -3.73
CA GLU A 482 8.00 -8.95 -4.53
C GLU A 482 6.58 -9.55 -4.56
N MET A 483 6.31 -10.38 -5.56
CA MET A 483 4.99 -10.95 -5.81
C MET A 483 4.53 -11.94 -4.73
N VAL A 484 3.22 -12.25 -4.76
CA VAL A 484 2.62 -13.36 -4.02
C VAL A 484 2.46 -14.56 -4.95
N ALA A 485 2.79 -15.72 -4.44
CA ALA A 485 2.56 -17.03 -5.05
C ALA A 485 1.80 -17.94 -4.06
N LEU A 486 1.33 -19.07 -4.49
CA LEU A 486 0.68 -20.07 -3.63
C LEU A 486 1.60 -21.27 -3.44
N THR A 487 1.60 -21.87 -2.26
CA THR A 487 2.19 -23.21 -2.11
C THR A 487 1.36 -24.25 -2.86
N PRO A 488 1.93 -25.38 -3.28
CA PRO A 488 1.15 -26.50 -3.85
C PRO A 488 0.04 -26.98 -2.91
N ALA A 489 0.24 -26.91 -1.59
CA ALA A 489 -0.77 -27.23 -0.59
C ALA A 489 -1.95 -26.24 -0.66
N ALA A 490 -1.65 -24.92 -0.72
CA ALA A 490 -2.67 -23.89 -0.84
C ALA A 490 -3.49 -24.04 -2.13
N VAL A 491 -2.85 -24.37 -3.25
CA VAL A 491 -3.54 -24.65 -4.52
C VAL A 491 -4.56 -25.78 -4.34
N LYS A 492 -4.17 -26.90 -3.72
CA LYS A 492 -5.08 -28.03 -3.48
C LYS A 492 -6.27 -27.65 -2.59
N VAL A 493 -6.06 -26.82 -1.57
CA VAL A 493 -7.14 -26.33 -0.71
C VAL A 493 -8.14 -25.52 -1.52
N ILE A 494 -7.65 -24.61 -2.39
CA ILE A 494 -8.52 -23.78 -3.23
C ILE A 494 -9.28 -24.66 -4.23
N GLU A 495 -8.62 -25.58 -4.93
CA GLU A 495 -9.28 -26.50 -5.87
C GLU A 495 -10.35 -27.34 -5.18
N ALA A 496 -10.06 -27.87 -4.00
CA ALA A 496 -11.01 -28.70 -3.24
C ALA A 496 -12.25 -27.92 -2.78
N ARG A 497 -12.10 -26.64 -2.40
CA ARG A 497 -13.19 -25.81 -1.89
C ARG A 497 -13.97 -25.12 -3.01
N SER A 498 -13.29 -24.65 -4.05
CA SER A 498 -13.94 -23.97 -5.18
C SER A 498 -14.54 -24.94 -6.22
N GLY A 499 -14.14 -26.22 -6.21
CA GLY A 499 -14.50 -27.20 -7.22
C GLY A 499 -13.86 -26.98 -8.59
N LYS A 500 -12.94 -26.02 -8.70
CA LYS A 500 -12.19 -25.70 -9.93
C LYS A 500 -10.87 -26.47 -9.94
N SER A 501 -10.33 -26.77 -11.14
CA SER A 501 -8.97 -27.26 -11.31
C SER A 501 -8.16 -26.25 -12.11
N PHE A 502 -6.95 -25.97 -11.65
CA PHE A 502 -6.01 -25.07 -12.36
C PHE A 502 -5.22 -25.81 -13.45
N GLY A 503 -5.36 -27.14 -13.57
CA GLY A 503 -4.70 -27.93 -14.61
C GLY A 503 -3.17 -27.90 -14.55
N LEU A 504 -2.62 -27.79 -13.35
CA LEU A 504 -1.18 -27.74 -13.11
C LEU A 504 -0.53 -29.12 -13.33
N SER A 505 0.65 -29.12 -13.94
CA SER A 505 1.45 -30.34 -14.12
C SER A 505 2.11 -30.79 -12.81
N ASP A 506 2.50 -32.07 -12.74
CA ASP A 506 3.26 -32.61 -11.60
C ASP A 506 4.58 -31.85 -11.37
N GLU A 507 5.22 -31.35 -12.44
CA GLU A 507 6.43 -30.53 -12.33
C GLU A 507 6.15 -29.17 -11.69
N GLU A 508 5.02 -28.53 -12.00
CA GLU A 508 4.62 -27.26 -11.37
C GLU A 508 4.25 -27.48 -9.91
N MET A 509 3.58 -28.57 -9.59
CA MET A 509 3.21 -28.94 -8.22
C MET A 509 4.41 -29.44 -7.38
N ALA A 510 5.54 -29.77 -7.99
CA ALA A 510 6.78 -30.12 -7.28
C ALA A 510 7.64 -28.91 -6.90
N LYS A 511 7.31 -27.70 -7.40
CA LYS A 511 8.02 -26.45 -7.06
C LYS A 511 7.66 -26.00 -5.64
N PRO A 512 8.53 -25.18 -5.01
CA PRO A 512 8.23 -24.62 -3.69
C PRO A 512 7.02 -23.69 -3.69
N TYR A 513 6.68 -23.11 -4.83
CA TYR A 513 5.49 -22.28 -5.03
C TYR A 513 5.04 -22.29 -6.50
N VAL A 514 3.77 -21.96 -6.72
CA VAL A 514 3.12 -21.81 -8.03
C VAL A 514 2.82 -20.33 -8.26
N GLU A 515 3.31 -19.79 -9.39
CA GLU A 515 3.03 -18.42 -9.78
C GLU A 515 1.62 -18.31 -10.38
N MET A 516 0.83 -17.38 -9.88
CA MET A 516 -0.49 -17.07 -10.40
C MET A 516 -0.38 -16.22 -11.68
N SER A 517 -1.04 -16.63 -12.74
CA SER A 517 -1.02 -15.93 -14.03
C SER A 517 -2.42 -15.87 -14.64
N GLY A 518 -3.04 -14.71 -14.58
CA GLY A 518 -4.34 -14.48 -15.20
C GLY A 518 -4.35 -14.69 -16.73
N ARG A 519 -3.19 -14.55 -17.42
CA ARG A 519 -3.07 -14.82 -18.86
C ARG A 519 -3.13 -16.31 -19.19
N ARG A 520 -2.72 -17.17 -18.25
CA ARG A 520 -2.73 -18.63 -18.38
C ARG A 520 -4.00 -19.26 -17.82
N GLY A 521 -4.96 -18.47 -17.37
CA GLY A 521 -6.15 -18.97 -16.68
C GLY A 521 -5.87 -19.52 -15.27
N ILE A 522 -4.62 -19.40 -14.78
CA ILE A 522 -4.20 -19.82 -13.44
C ILE A 522 -4.28 -18.59 -12.56
N GLY A 523 -5.49 -18.15 -12.25
CA GLY A 523 -5.72 -16.97 -11.43
C GLY A 523 -6.74 -17.26 -10.34
N VAL A 524 -6.40 -16.90 -9.10
CA VAL A 524 -7.35 -16.92 -7.98
C VAL A 524 -7.84 -15.52 -7.74
N ARG A 525 -9.16 -15.32 -7.84
CA ARG A 525 -9.78 -14.04 -7.51
C ARG A 525 -9.61 -13.76 -6.03
N ALA A 526 -9.44 -12.49 -5.70
CA ALA A 526 -9.20 -12.07 -4.32
C ALA A 526 -10.36 -12.45 -3.40
N ASP A 527 -11.60 -12.28 -3.84
CA ASP A 527 -12.78 -12.63 -3.07
C ASP A 527 -12.93 -14.13 -2.87
N GLU A 528 -12.74 -14.93 -3.92
CA GLU A 528 -12.71 -16.39 -3.81
C GLU A 528 -11.63 -16.88 -2.85
N PHE A 529 -10.45 -16.26 -2.91
CA PHE A 529 -9.37 -16.56 -1.96
C PHE A 529 -9.73 -16.20 -0.51
N LEU A 530 -10.35 -15.04 -0.30
CA LEU A 530 -10.80 -14.60 1.02
C LEU A 530 -11.92 -15.49 1.57
N ASP A 531 -12.84 -15.95 0.72
CA ASP A 531 -13.90 -16.88 1.12
C ASP A 531 -13.30 -18.21 1.58
N VAL A 532 -12.39 -18.80 0.79
CA VAL A 532 -11.67 -20.03 1.17
C VAL A 532 -10.92 -19.86 2.50
N LEU A 533 -10.32 -18.68 2.73
CA LEU A 533 -9.60 -18.41 3.97
C LEU A 533 -10.54 -18.27 5.17
N VAL A 534 -11.71 -17.62 4.98
CA VAL A 534 -12.75 -17.51 6.03
C VAL A 534 -13.31 -18.88 6.38
N ASP A 535 -13.64 -19.71 5.38
CA ASP A 535 -14.13 -21.08 5.61
C ASP A 535 -13.10 -21.94 6.35
N ALA A 536 -11.81 -21.82 5.99
CA ALA A 536 -10.75 -22.54 6.68
C ALA A 536 -10.58 -22.08 8.14
N ALA A 537 -10.76 -20.78 8.39
CA ALA A 537 -10.75 -20.22 9.74
C ALA A 537 -11.99 -20.70 10.56
N GLU A 538 -13.15 -20.81 9.91
CA GLU A 538 -14.36 -21.34 10.54
C GLU A 538 -14.17 -22.80 10.96
N ASP A 539 -13.66 -23.64 10.08
CA ASP A 539 -13.33 -25.05 10.40
C ASP A 539 -12.37 -25.15 11.59
N ALA A 540 -11.34 -24.28 11.61
CA ALA A 540 -10.36 -24.25 12.71
C ALA A 540 -10.98 -23.84 14.04
N ILE A 541 -11.97 -22.93 14.04
CA ILE A 541 -12.73 -22.52 15.24
C ILE A 541 -13.64 -23.66 15.69
N VAL A 542 -14.45 -24.24 14.79
CA VAL A 542 -15.41 -25.30 15.09
C VAL A 542 -14.72 -26.50 15.71
N ASN A 543 -13.63 -26.98 15.09
CA ASN A 543 -12.84 -28.10 15.60
C ASN A 543 -12.30 -27.87 17.04
N ARG A 544 -12.05 -26.61 17.43
CA ARG A 544 -11.60 -26.27 18.79
C ARG A 544 -12.73 -26.09 19.80
N LEU A 545 -13.92 -25.75 19.32
CA LEU A 545 -15.12 -25.58 20.17
C LEU A 545 -15.86 -26.87 20.44
N GLU A 546 -15.52 -27.96 19.75
CA GLU A 546 -16.11 -29.29 20.02
C GLU A 546 -15.96 -29.65 21.47
N GLY A 547 -17.09 -29.58 22.24
CA GLY A 547 -17.18 -29.85 23.68
C GLY A 547 -17.34 -28.64 24.58
N SER A 548 -17.28 -27.38 24.11
CA SER A 548 -17.33 -26.20 24.99
C SER A 548 -18.75 -25.66 25.27
N GLY A 549 -19.76 -26.01 24.46
CA GLY A 549 -21.18 -25.63 24.66
C GLY A 549 -21.52 -24.13 24.68
N ALA A 550 -20.57 -23.26 24.39
CA ALA A 550 -20.78 -21.82 24.42
C ALA A 550 -21.35 -21.33 23.09
N PRO A 551 -22.40 -20.47 23.09
CA PRO A 551 -22.85 -19.80 21.87
C PRO A 551 -21.76 -18.81 21.40
N VAL A 552 -21.25 -19.03 20.19
CA VAL A 552 -20.19 -18.21 19.60
C VAL A 552 -20.71 -17.70 18.27
N ASP A 553 -20.56 -16.41 18.02
CA ASP A 553 -20.70 -15.87 16.68
C ASP A 553 -19.47 -16.32 15.85
N VAL A 554 -19.61 -17.46 15.19
CA VAL A 554 -18.51 -18.08 14.44
C VAL A 554 -18.22 -17.26 13.19
N ALA A 555 -19.22 -16.73 12.52
CA ALA A 555 -19.07 -16.03 11.24
C ALA A 555 -18.25 -14.74 11.35
N ASP A 556 -18.51 -13.88 12.34
CA ASP A 556 -17.73 -12.65 12.53
C ASP A 556 -16.31 -12.94 13.00
N ARG A 557 -16.15 -13.97 13.84
CA ARG A 557 -14.83 -14.36 14.33
C ARG A 557 -13.97 -14.99 13.23
N SER A 558 -14.53 -15.84 12.39
CA SER A 558 -13.77 -16.43 11.27
C SER A 558 -13.32 -15.37 10.29
N ARG A 559 -14.16 -14.39 9.96
CA ARG A 559 -13.76 -13.22 9.15
C ARG A 559 -12.61 -12.44 9.80
N ALA A 560 -12.72 -12.11 11.08
CA ALA A 560 -11.69 -11.35 11.79
C ALA A 560 -10.35 -12.12 11.87
N ILE A 561 -10.41 -13.43 12.09
CA ILE A 561 -9.21 -14.30 12.14
C ILE A 561 -8.58 -14.42 10.75
N ALA A 562 -9.37 -14.67 9.72
CA ALA A 562 -8.89 -14.79 8.35
C ALA A 562 -8.18 -13.52 7.87
N VAL A 563 -8.82 -12.36 8.04
CA VAL A 563 -8.24 -11.05 7.67
C VAL A 563 -6.98 -10.77 8.48
N GLY A 564 -7.00 -11.00 9.79
CA GLY A 564 -5.84 -10.82 10.67
C GLY A 564 -4.67 -11.72 10.28
N ALA A 565 -4.94 -12.99 9.96
CA ALA A 565 -3.95 -13.96 9.52
C ALA A 565 -3.28 -13.53 8.21
N LEU A 566 -4.09 -13.16 7.21
CA LEU A 566 -3.61 -12.71 5.91
C LEU A 566 -2.75 -11.44 6.03
N ARG A 567 -3.27 -10.42 6.70
CA ARG A 567 -2.57 -9.14 6.88
C ARG A 567 -1.25 -9.32 7.62
N TYR A 568 -1.25 -10.14 8.67
CA TYR A 568 -0.04 -10.41 9.44
C TYR A 568 1.01 -11.14 8.62
N LEU A 569 0.62 -12.21 7.90
CA LEU A 569 1.54 -12.97 7.05
C LEU A 569 2.18 -12.09 5.98
N MET A 570 1.39 -11.19 5.36
CA MET A 570 1.89 -10.26 4.34
C MET A 570 2.85 -9.20 4.90
N ALA A 571 2.60 -8.72 6.12
CA ALA A 571 3.46 -7.72 6.78
C ALA A 571 4.72 -8.36 7.39
N ARG A 572 4.62 -9.60 7.90
CA ARG A 572 5.73 -10.35 8.50
C ARG A 572 6.82 -10.70 7.50
N GLN A 573 6.41 -11.04 6.28
CA GLN A 573 7.34 -11.40 5.22
C GLN A 573 8.05 -10.17 4.67
N SER A 574 9.38 -10.22 4.59
CA SER A 574 10.17 -9.16 3.97
C SER A 574 9.64 -8.84 2.57
N ARG A 575 9.52 -7.53 2.26
CA ARG A 575 9.05 -7.06 0.97
C ARG A 575 9.91 -7.52 -0.21
N ASN A 576 11.19 -7.80 0.02
CA ASN A 576 12.17 -8.22 -0.98
C ASN A 576 12.14 -9.74 -1.26
N ARG A 577 11.16 -10.46 -0.73
CA ARG A 577 11.01 -11.91 -0.95
C ARG A 577 9.64 -12.23 -1.52
N ILE A 578 9.60 -13.19 -2.43
CA ILE A 578 8.35 -13.79 -2.89
C ILE A 578 7.63 -14.38 -1.67
N LEU A 579 6.35 -14.05 -1.52
CA LEU A 579 5.49 -14.62 -0.50
C LEU A 579 4.82 -15.87 -1.08
N ALA A 580 5.19 -17.05 -0.63
CA ALA A 580 4.45 -18.28 -0.92
C ALA A 580 3.38 -18.48 0.16
N PHE A 581 2.12 -18.19 -0.17
CA PHE A 581 1.00 -18.30 0.78
C PHE A 581 0.63 -19.75 1.04
N ASP A 582 0.42 -20.06 2.33
CA ASP A 582 -0.05 -21.35 2.81
C ASP A 582 -1.15 -21.16 3.87
N PHE A 583 -2.27 -21.90 3.75
CA PHE A 583 -3.41 -21.76 4.67
C PHE A 583 -3.11 -22.29 6.07
N ASP A 584 -2.40 -23.41 6.17
CA ASP A 584 -2.07 -24.00 7.47
C ASP A 584 -1.08 -23.12 8.24
N GLU A 585 -0.09 -22.55 7.54
CA GLU A 585 0.84 -21.58 8.13
C GLU A 585 0.11 -20.30 8.58
N ALA A 586 -0.76 -19.73 7.72
CA ALA A 586 -1.44 -18.48 8.01
C ALA A 586 -2.40 -18.58 9.20
N LEU A 587 -3.13 -19.70 9.29
CA LEU A 587 -4.16 -19.94 10.31
C LEU A 587 -3.67 -20.69 11.55
N ALA A 588 -2.38 -20.97 11.67
CA ALA A 588 -1.82 -21.58 12.86
C ALA A 588 -2.04 -20.70 14.10
N PHE A 589 -2.48 -21.32 15.20
CA PHE A 589 -2.74 -20.61 16.46
C PHE A 589 -1.53 -20.64 17.42
N GLU A 590 -0.41 -21.12 16.95
CA GLU A 590 0.87 -21.17 17.67
C GLU A 590 1.99 -20.63 16.78
N GLY A 591 3.03 -20.11 17.39
CA GLY A 591 4.16 -19.54 16.67
C GLY A 591 3.93 -18.09 16.23
N ASP A 592 4.66 -17.66 15.22
CA ASP A 592 4.68 -16.29 14.69
C ASP A 592 3.56 -16.10 13.67
N THR A 593 2.31 -15.99 14.12
CA THR A 593 1.10 -15.96 13.29
C THR A 593 0.10 -14.90 13.75
N GLY A 594 -0.76 -14.45 12.82
CA GLY A 594 -1.84 -13.51 13.11
C GLY A 594 -2.81 -14.00 14.20
N PRO A 595 -3.37 -15.23 14.09
CA PRO A 595 -4.26 -15.78 15.10
C PRO A 595 -3.63 -15.90 16.50
N TYR A 596 -2.33 -16.20 16.59
CA TYR A 596 -1.61 -16.21 17.87
C TYR A 596 -1.57 -14.82 18.50
N LEU A 597 -1.27 -13.78 17.74
CA LEU A 597 -1.26 -12.40 18.23
C LEU A 597 -2.67 -11.93 18.65
N GLN A 598 -3.70 -12.24 17.86
CA GLN A 598 -5.09 -11.94 18.23
C GLN A 598 -5.48 -12.64 19.55
N TYR A 599 -5.12 -13.91 19.72
CA TYR A 599 -5.34 -14.64 20.96
C TYR A 599 -4.62 -13.99 22.15
N SER A 600 -3.35 -13.59 21.95
CA SER A 600 -2.54 -12.93 22.99
C SER A 600 -3.15 -11.59 23.42
N ALA A 601 -3.60 -10.77 22.44
CA ALA A 601 -4.30 -9.50 22.72
C ALA A 601 -5.61 -9.71 23.49
N VAL A 602 -6.45 -10.67 23.06
CA VAL A 602 -7.70 -11.01 23.76
C VAL A 602 -7.43 -11.52 25.18
N ARG A 603 -6.36 -12.31 25.37
CA ARG A 603 -5.97 -12.81 26.69
C ARG A 603 -5.54 -11.66 27.61
N ALA A 604 -4.75 -10.73 27.11
CA ALA A 604 -4.34 -9.53 27.85
C ALA A 604 -5.56 -8.68 28.24
N ASP A 605 -6.47 -8.42 27.29
CA ASP A 605 -7.70 -7.66 27.55
C ASP A 605 -8.57 -8.31 28.64
N LYS A 606 -8.73 -9.64 28.62
CA LYS A 606 -9.46 -10.39 29.69
C LYS A 606 -8.81 -10.26 31.05
N VAL A 607 -7.47 -10.15 31.15
CA VAL A 607 -6.78 -9.90 32.42
C VAL A 607 -7.18 -8.53 32.97
N PHE A 608 -7.16 -7.49 32.12
CA PHE A 608 -7.60 -6.15 32.51
C PHE A 608 -9.08 -6.09 32.86
N THR A 609 -9.94 -6.74 32.08
CA THR A 609 -11.38 -6.82 32.38
C THR A 609 -11.63 -7.41 33.75
N LYS A 610 -11.01 -8.56 34.06
CA LYS A 610 -11.14 -9.20 35.40
C LYS A 610 -10.57 -8.35 36.53
N LEU A 611 -9.49 -7.60 36.26
CA LEU A 611 -8.92 -6.67 37.22
C LEU A 611 -9.90 -5.54 37.53
N LEU A 612 -10.51 -4.94 36.49
CA LEU A 612 -11.52 -3.88 36.65
C LEU A 612 -12.79 -4.36 37.34
N GLU A 613 -13.25 -5.59 37.06
CA GLU A 613 -14.40 -6.20 37.78
C GLU A 613 -14.15 -6.34 39.29
N ARG A 614 -12.89 -6.54 39.72
CA ARG A 614 -12.51 -6.64 41.14
C ARG A 614 -12.34 -5.28 41.80
N ARG A 615 -12.28 -4.19 41.04
CA ARG A 615 -12.13 -2.82 41.53
C ARG A 615 -13.51 -2.16 41.61
N ALA A 616 -13.87 -1.63 42.77
CA ALA A 616 -15.10 -0.85 42.95
C ALA A 616 -15.03 0.54 42.23
N GLU A 617 -13.83 1.02 41.92
CA GLU A 617 -13.55 2.40 41.43
C GLU A 617 -13.37 2.49 39.90
N GLY A 618 -13.51 1.39 39.14
CA GLY A 618 -13.37 1.40 37.70
C GLY A 618 -11.91 1.46 37.20
N ARG A 619 -11.63 2.22 36.12
CA ARG A 619 -10.27 2.35 35.55
C ARG A 619 -9.32 3.08 36.50
N PHE A 620 -8.01 2.72 36.42
CA PHE A 620 -6.98 3.45 37.14
C PHE A 620 -6.95 4.92 36.70
N SER A 621 -6.94 5.83 37.65
CA SER A 621 -6.74 7.25 37.41
C SER A 621 -5.26 7.55 37.16
N SER A 622 -4.96 8.64 36.47
CA SER A 622 -3.57 9.08 36.27
C SER A 622 -2.83 9.28 37.60
N SER A 623 -3.53 9.79 38.64
CA SER A 623 -2.94 9.99 39.97
C SER A 623 -2.60 8.69 40.72
N GLU A 624 -3.37 7.62 40.49
CA GLU A 624 -3.03 6.30 41.04
C GLU A 624 -1.80 5.71 40.34
N LEU A 625 -1.67 5.93 39.02
CA LEU A 625 -0.51 5.51 38.24
C LEU A 625 0.76 6.32 38.60
N GLU A 626 0.61 7.62 38.91
CA GLU A 626 1.71 8.46 39.41
C GLU A 626 2.26 7.99 40.75
N GLY A 627 1.44 7.32 41.58
CA GLY A 627 1.86 6.70 42.84
C GLY A 627 2.81 5.52 42.68
N LEU A 628 3.02 4.99 41.49
CA LEU A 628 3.95 3.88 41.23
C LEU A 628 5.43 4.26 41.33
N GLY A 629 5.77 5.56 41.45
CA GLY A 629 7.14 6.05 41.54
C GLY A 629 7.97 5.57 42.75
N GLY A 630 7.35 4.87 43.73
CA GLY A 630 8.05 4.27 44.87
C GLY A 630 8.06 2.75 44.89
N ILE A 631 7.55 2.10 43.84
CA ILE A 631 7.44 0.61 43.77
C ILE A 631 8.68 0.08 43.02
N GLU A 632 9.34 -0.93 43.57
CA GLU A 632 10.41 -1.64 42.87
C GLU A 632 9.84 -2.25 41.57
N ILE A 633 10.46 -1.94 40.43
CA ILE A 633 10.09 -2.49 39.12
C ILE A 633 10.97 -3.72 38.88
N PRO A 634 10.41 -4.96 38.96
CA PRO A 634 11.16 -6.17 38.68
C PRO A 634 11.69 -6.21 37.24
N ASP A 635 12.75 -6.95 36.98
CA ASP A 635 13.39 -7.03 35.66
C ASP A 635 12.43 -7.52 34.56
N ASP A 636 11.56 -8.47 34.85
CA ASP A 636 10.55 -8.97 33.90
C ASP A 636 9.55 -7.88 33.50
N LEU A 637 9.05 -7.13 34.51
CA LEU A 637 8.15 -6.00 34.25
C LEU A 637 8.87 -4.87 33.52
N TRP A 638 10.13 -4.59 33.91
CA TRP A 638 10.95 -3.61 33.23
C TRP A 638 11.17 -3.98 31.76
N GLY A 639 11.32 -5.28 31.48
CA GLY A 639 11.37 -5.81 30.13
C GLY A 639 10.17 -5.39 29.28
N LEU A 640 8.97 -5.59 29.80
CA LEU A 640 7.73 -5.20 29.12
C LEU A 640 7.62 -3.68 28.94
N VAL A 641 7.98 -2.91 29.96
CA VAL A 641 7.99 -1.43 29.89
C VAL A 641 8.90 -0.92 28.78
N LEU A 642 10.11 -1.49 28.66
CA LEU A 642 11.06 -1.12 27.60
C LEU A 642 10.53 -1.45 26.21
N GLU A 643 9.94 -2.64 26.00
CA GLU A 643 9.36 -3.00 24.71
C GLU A 643 8.19 -2.07 24.35
N CYS A 644 7.31 -1.76 25.31
CA CYS A 644 6.26 -0.76 25.10
C CYS A 644 6.84 0.63 24.76
N ALA A 645 7.95 1.02 25.42
CA ALA A 645 8.62 2.28 25.16
C ALA A 645 9.25 2.36 23.76
N ARG A 646 9.65 1.24 23.16
CA ARG A 646 10.26 1.18 21.84
C ARG A 646 9.27 1.22 20.68
N ARG A 647 7.98 1.05 20.93
CA ARG A 647 6.95 0.92 19.90
C ARG A 647 7.04 1.98 18.80
N ARG A 648 7.10 3.26 19.14
CA ARG A 648 7.18 4.34 18.13
C ARG A 648 8.50 4.34 17.36
N ASP A 649 9.60 3.98 18.01
CA ASP A 649 10.91 3.88 17.35
C ASP A 649 10.92 2.73 16.33
N VAL A 650 10.32 1.60 16.68
CA VAL A 650 10.17 0.46 15.75
C VAL A 650 9.28 0.82 14.57
N VAL A 651 8.17 1.52 14.81
CA VAL A 651 7.32 2.01 13.71
C VAL A 651 8.09 2.97 12.81
N ALA A 652 8.85 3.91 13.38
CA ALA A 652 9.68 4.83 12.60
C ALA A 652 10.76 4.10 11.78
N GLN A 653 11.42 3.10 12.36
CA GLN A 653 12.39 2.26 11.65
C GLN A 653 11.73 1.44 10.54
N ALA A 654 10.54 0.88 10.78
CA ALA A 654 9.80 0.14 9.77
C ALA A 654 9.42 1.02 8.58
N ILE A 655 9.02 2.27 8.82
CA ILE A 655 8.76 3.26 7.76
C ILE A 655 10.06 3.64 7.03
N ALA A 656 11.13 3.97 7.76
CA ALA A 656 12.40 4.41 7.16
C ALA A 656 13.02 3.33 6.25
N ASN A 657 12.90 2.05 6.64
CA ASN A 657 13.42 0.92 5.88
C ASN A 657 12.39 0.33 4.90
N LEU A 658 11.13 0.77 4.96
CA LEU A 658 9.99 0.15 4.26
C LEU A 658 9.91 -1.37 4.53
N GLU A 659 10.16 -1.79 5.78
CA GLU A 659 10.29 -3.19 6.17
C GLU A 659 9.42 -3.49 7.40
N PHE A 660 8.21 -3.96 7.16
CA PHE A 660 7.21 -4.19 8.23
C PHE A 660 7.45 -5.50 9.00
N SER A 661 8.32 -6.37 8.54
CA SER A 661 8.76 -7.53 9.31
C SER A 661 9.40 -7.12 10.64
N LEU A 662 10.02 -5.93 10.72
CA LEU A 662 10.53 -5.35 11.97
C LEU A 662 9.41 -5.10 12.98
N LEU A 663 8.29 -4.56 12.52
CA LEU A 663 7.10 -4.32 13.34
C LEU A 663 6.45 -5.63 13.77
N ALA A 664 6.29 -6.58 12.84
CA ALA A 664 5.74 -7.90 13.13
C ALA A 664 6.57 -8.63 14.20
N GLN A 665 7.89 -8.63 14.07
CA GLN A 665 8.79 -9.23 15.06
C GLN A 665 8.70 -8.55 16.43
N HIS A 666 8.61 -7.22 16.45
CA HIS A 666 8.46 -6.47 17.70
C HIS A 666 7.16 -6.85 18.43
N VAL A 667 6.05 -6.90 17.71
CA VAL A 667 4.74 -7.27 18.29
C VAL A 667 4.72 -8.73 18.76
N HIS A 668 5.39 -9.64 18.02
CA HIS A 668 5.51 -11.04 18.42
C HIS A 668 6.35 -11.20 19.71
N ASN A 669 7.40 -10.41 19.88
CA ASN A 669 8.27 -10.45 21.06
C ASN A 669 7.64 -9.79 22.30
N LEU A 670 6.66 -8.90 22.13
CA LEU A 670 5.91 -8.23 23.20
C LEU A 670 4.93 -9.18 23.89
#